data_7d33206983e1f5e5774253163a57514e
#
_entry.id   7d33206983e1f5e5774253163a57514e
#
_cell.length_a   1.000
_cell.length_b   1.000
_cell.length_c   1.000
_cell.angle_alpha   90.00
_cell.angle_beta   90.00
_cell.angle_gamma   90.00
#
_symmetry.space_group_name_H-M   'P 1'
#
loop_
_entity.id
_entity.type
_entity.pdbx_description
1 polymer ?
#
loop_
_entity_poly.entity_id
_entity_poly.type
_entity_poly.pdbx_seq_one_letter_code
_entity_poly.pdbx_strand_id
1 'polypeptide(L)'
;MNHVFKIIWNTVNQCWIAVSELSKSVGKSSQIDKRKALNVIIGAAVLAGVSTTAMAETNVVSNDQGNIVGGIGASALGGTGTTGNSVVLGNKAKSEITESVVIGGNTTNTGRWSVTLGDKADGNSQYGVTIGNRAYSGKGANAIAIGLMAKTSNEKAGGNSQTAVGVASYADGEGASAFGATANATGALATAVGRNSKALAKSASALGDSASASAWGATALGVGASARADNSIAVGSAAVTEGRESTALGRRSYAGAQSATALGTLANASAIVSTAVGNDAKASAIQASALGNGSNASGSGALALGAKSNASAADALATGSNSVASSTNAVAVGKDSNSSAVNAIALGTSSNVSGVSAVVIGTQAKGTHENSVTLGSYSSSAANDFNQTAKALSSFDDTATSTTINYNGTSSTQTGAVSVGDGKLVRQIQNVGAGRITAESNDAVNGSQLYQAYYNAGFNIQNNGKETSRINTHGKVNFVDGENTKVVVEDGDNAAKITVNAKDTSASVEAGSDAITVTVGGETTKKDGLSVTTVTNYKVDLSQKTKDEIKNAGGRGFNVTASASEGTVVNEVTEETVQSTATKMDKLTLDAGKNIKLTHKKGKVLSVQYLIHQHLQMSQQPVISTLVALSMHMVVWMFTTIEL
;
A
#
# COMPACT_ATOMS: atom_id res chain seq x y z
N MET A 1 19.72 23.71 33.61
CA MET A 1 20.76 24.61 33.09
C MET A 1 20.10 25.50 32.05
N ASN A 2 19.96 26.80 32.34
CA ASN A 2 19.41 27.75 31.36
C ASN A 2 20.47 28.01 30.31
N HIS A 3 20.20 27.62 29.08
CA HIS A 3 21.01 28.03 27.94
C HIS A 3 20.54 29.43 27.51
N VAL A 4 21.36 30.42 27.76
CA VAL A 4 21.10 31.78 27.29
C VAL A 4 21.70 31.92 25.89
N PHE A 5 20.88 32.32 24.95
CA PHE A 5 21.30 32.57 23.57
C PHE A 5 21.17 34.07 23.28
N LYS A 6 22.14 34.63 22.58
CA LYS A 6 22.09 35.98 22.04
C LYS A 6 21.65 35.94 20.59
N ILE A 7 20.71 36.78 20.23
CA ILE A 7 20.26 36.92 18.84
C ILE A 7 21.11 38.01 18.17
N ILE A 8 21.76 37.68 17.07
CA ILE A 8 22.53 38.62 16.27
C ILE A 8 22.04 38.61 14.83
N TRP A 9 22.15 39.78 14.18
CA TRP A 9 21.81 39.90 12.77
C TRP A 9 22.96 39.38 11.90
N ASN A 10 22.72 38.40 11.09
CA ASN A 10 23.67 37.92 10.09
C ASN A 10 23.51 38.73 8.81
N THR A 11 24.44 39.60 8.53
CA THR A 11 24.42 40.49 7.35
C THR A 11 24.64 39.75 6.02
N VAL A 12 25.23 38.57 6.07
CA VAL A 12 25.46 37.75 4.87
C VAL A 12 24.18 37.04 4.41
N ASN A 13 23.43 36.50 5.38
CA ASN A 13 22.21 35.73 5.10
C ASN A 13 20.94 36.54 5.32
N GLN A 14 21.05 37.83 5.70
CA GLN A 14 19.95 38.75 5.98
C GLN A 14 18.88 38.18 6.92
N CYS A 15 19.29 37.45 7.95
CA CYS A 15 18.39 36.83 8.94
C CYS A 15 18.93 36.97 10.37
N TRP A 16 18.02 36.86 11.34
CA TRP A 16 18.38 36.78 12.76
C TRP A 16 18.75 35.35 13.12
N ILE A 17 19.92 35.16 13.73
CA ILE A 17 20.39 33.85 14.19
C ILE A 17 20.67 33.88 15.71
N ALA A 18 20.33 32.78 16.39
CA ALA A 18 20.65 32.58 17.79
C ALA A 18 22.05 31.99 17.90
N VAL A 19 22.93 32.66 18.65
CA VAL A 19 24.28 32.19 18.91
C VAL A 19 24.50 32.02 20.41
N SER A 20 25.35 31.09 20.79
CA SER A 20 25.77 30.91 22.20
C SER A 20 26.50 32.14 22.67
N GLU A 21 26.29 32.56 23.93
CA GLU A 21 27.03 33.69 24.56
C GLU A 21 28.55 33.52 24.59
N LEU A 22 29.03 32.29 24.36
CA LEU A 22 30.47 32.00 24.31
C LEU A 22 31.11 32.29 22.94
N SER A 23 30.33 32.67 21.91
CA SER A 23 30.89 33.08 20.64
C SER A 23 31.48 34.48 20.73
N LYS A 24 32.80 34.58 20.79
CA LYS A 24 33.50 35.88 20.69
C LYS A 24 33.23 36.47 19.32
N SER A 25 32.78 37.72 19.27
CA SER A 25 32.74 38.49 18.02
C SER A 25 34.15 38.57 17.44
N VAL A 26 34.36 38.00 16.26
CA VAL A 26 35.57 38.30 15.51
C VAL A 26 35.47 39.78 15.13
N GLY A 27 36.33 40.58 15.74
CA GLY A 27 36.39 42.00 15.47
C GLY A 27 36.62 42.28 13.98
N LYS A 28 36.10 43.39 13.51
CA LYS A 28 36.27 43.93 12.17
C LYS A 28 37.70 43.67 11.68
N SER A 29 37.87 42.92 10.62
CA SER A 29 39.12 42.89 9.87
C SER A 29 39.39 44.33 9.41
N SER A 30 40.41 44.94 9.98
CA SER A 30 40.94 46.17 9.43
C SER A 30 41.30 45.90 7.97
N GLN A 31 40.77 46.70 7.05
CA GLN A 31 41.26 46.69 5.68
C GLN A 31 42.75 46.99 5.75
N ILE A 32 43.55 45.97 5.54
CA ILE A 32 44.99 46.16 5.34
C ILE A 32 45.10 46.88 4.00
N ASP A 33 45.52 48.11 4.06
CA ASP A 33 45.83 48.89 2.86
C ASP A 33 46.84 48.09 2.01
N LYS A 34 46.38 47.56 0.88
CA LYS A 34 47.19 46.72 -0.03
C LYS A 34 48.52 47.38 -0.40
N ARG A 35 48.61 48.71 -0.33
CA ARG A 35 49.85 49.47 -0.56
C ARG A 35 50.86 49.34 0.58
N LYS A 36 50.40 49.16 1.85
CA LYS A 36 51.29 48.95 2.99
C LYS A 36 51.79 47.51 3.10
N ALA A 37 50.96 46.53 2.73
CA ALA A 37 51.36 45.11 2.70
C ALA A 37 52.46 44.84 1.66
N LEU A 38 52.38 45.49 0.52
CA LEU A 38 53.42 45.38 -0.52
C LEU A 38 54.75 45.94 -0.03
N ASN A 39 54.74 47.05 0.71
CA ASN A 39 55.98 47.64 1.24
C ASN A 39 56.61 46.81 2.36
N VAL A 40 55.82 46.08 3.17
CA VAL A 40 56.34 45.21 4.23
C VAL A 40 56.95 43.92 3.65
N ILE A 41 56.35 43.35 2.59
CA ILE A 41 56.90 42.16 1.93
C ILE A 41 58.21 42.47 1.20
N ILE A 42 58.29 43.62 0.59
CA ILE A 42 59.54 44.06 -0.06
C ILE A 42 60.61 44.37 0.99
N GLY A 43 60.25 44.97 2.11
CA GLY A 43 61.16 45.26 3.23
C GLY A 43 61.67 44.01 3.96
N ALA A 44 60.77 43.01 4.21
CA ALA A 44 61.14 41.77 4.90
C ALA A 44 62.02 40.83 4.03
N ALA A 45 61.79 40.81 2.72
CA ALA A 45 62.61 40.01 1.80
C ALA A 45 64.05 40.55 1.65
N VAL A 46 64.20 41.84 1.88
CA VAL A 46 65.54 42.47 1.85
C VAL A 46 66.33 42.28 3.17
N LEU A 47 65.64 42.11 4.32
CA LEU A 47 66.32 41.98 5.63
C LEU A 47 66.62 40.53 6.06
N ALA A 48 66.03 39.51 5.49
CA ALA A 48 66.18 38.12 5.98
C ALA A 48 67.29 37.31 5.23
N GLY A 49 68.04 37.88 4.36
CA GLY A 49 68.97 37.15 3.49
C GLY A 49 70.43 37.59 3.49
N VAL A 50 70.89 38.47 4.38
CA VAL A 50 72.31 38.89 4.35
C VAL A 50 73.09 38.28 5.52
N SER A 51 73.61 37.06 5.33
CA SER A 51 74.81 36.62 6.05
C SER A 51 76.00 37.36 5.52
N THR A 52 76.75 38.04 6.41
CA THR A 52 77.87 38.96 6.11
C THR A 52 79.18 38.27 5.69
N THR A 53 79.14 37.23 4.91
CA THR A 53 80.37 36.61 4.38
C THR A 53 80.19 36.21 2.93
N ALA A 54 80.19 37.18 2.06
CA ALA A 54 80.48 37.21 0.63
C ALA A 54 79.72 38.36 -0.05
N MET A 55 80.07 39.60 0.27
CA MET A 55 79.68 40.69 -0.61
C MET A 55 80.58 40.68 -1.84
N ALA A 56 80.38 39.74 -2.76
CA ALA A 56 80.76 39.89 -4.13
C ALA A 56 79.63 40.67 -4.81
N GLU A 57 79.83 41.95 -4.93
CA GLU A 57 79.13 42.93 -5.80
C GLU A 57 77.71 42.58 -6.21
N THR A 58 76.73 42.73 -5.28
CA THR A 58 75.35 42.82 -5.65
C THR A 58 74.97 44.28 -5.86
N ASN A 59 75.36 44.85 -6.96
CA ASN A 59 74.85 46.14 -7.39
C ASN A 59 73.41 46.01 -7.82
N VAL A 60 72.47 46.60 -7.06
CA VAL A 60 71.10 46.84 -7.54
C VAL A 60 71.22 48.06 -8.47
N VAL A 61 71.10 47.87 -9.77
CA VAL A 61 71.23 48.92 -10.76
C VAL A 61 69.83 49.14 -11.38
N SER A 62 69.43 50.39 -11.51
CA SER A 62 68.39 50.77 -12.45
C SER A 62 69.02 50.93 -13.82
N ASN A 63 68.57 50.22 -14.83
CA ASN A 63 69.04 50.43 -16.18
C ASN A 63 68.28 51.61 -16.85
N ASP A 64 68.76 52.08 -17.98
CA ASP A 64 68.20 53.21 -18.73
C ASP A 64 66.76 53.03 -19.17
N GLN A 65 66.17 51.84 -18.96
CA GLN A 65 64.78 51.45 -19.23
C GLN A 65 63.91 51.41 -17.98
N GLY A 66 64.36 51.84 -16.81
CA GLY A 66 63.63 51.86 -15.56
C GLY A 66 63.46 50.50 -14.84
N ASN A 67 64.26 49.47 -15.25
CA ASN A 67 64.30 48.18 -14.57
C ASN A 67 65.18 48.24 -13.32
N ILE A 68 64.75 47.59 -12.21
CA ILE A 68 65.61 47.38 -11.04
C ILE A 68 66.16 45.95 -11.10
N VAL A 69 67.45 45.78 -11.27
CA VAL A 69 68.13 44.49 -11.42
C VAL A 69 69.21 44.33 -10.35
N GLY A 70 69.23 43.22 -9.61
CA GLY A 70 70.22 42.92 -8.60
C GLY A 70 70.48 41.43 -8.44
N GLY A 71 71.77 41.04 -8.40
CA GLY A 71 72.18 39.65 -8.23
C GLY A 71 73.18 39.20 -9.35
N ILE A 72 74.06 38.24 -9.04
CA ILE A 72 75.05 37.70 -9.99
C ILE A 72 74.28 37.03 -11.14
N GLY A 73 74.47 37.52 -12.39
CA GLY A 73 73.82 36.99 -13.57
C GLY A 73 72.32 37.28 -13.67
N ALA A 74 71.82 38.20 -12.89
CA ALA A 74 70.42 38.68 -13.01
C ALA A 74 70.28 39.48 -14.31
N SER A 75 69.18 39.34 -15.03
CA SER A 75 68.89 40.05 -16.25
C SER A 75 67.45 40.40 -16.47
N ALA A 76 67.18 41.63 -16.86
CA ALA A 76 65.88 42.04 -17.38
C ALA A 76 66.08 42.39 -18.87
N LEU A 77 65.41 41.66 -19.74
CA LEU A 77 65.37 41.95 -21.15
C LEU A 77 64.27 42.99 -21.39
N GLY A 78 64.72 44.20 -21.83
CA GLY A 78 63.80 45.18 -22.38
C GLY A 78 63.41 44.77 -23.79
N GLY A 79 62.17 44.59 -24.09
CA GLY A 79 61.69 44.49 -25.48
C GLY A 79 61.96 45.80 -26.19
N THR A 80 62.32 45.74 -27.48
CA THR A 80 62.61 46.92 -28.32
C THR A 80 61.40 47.87 -28.33
N GLY A 81 61.54 49.00 -27.60
CA GLY A 81 60.59 50.13 -27.71
C GLY A 81 59.62 50.41 -26.55
N THR A 82 59.73 49.79 -25.40
CA THR A 82 58.86 50.08 -24.20
C THR A 82 59.66 50.25 -22.94
N THR A 83 59.27 51.21 -22.09
CA THR A 83 59.82 51.46 -20.77
C THR A 83 59.74 50.19 -19.91
N GLY A 84 60.92 49.77 -19.43
CA GLY A 84 61.03 48.44 -18.78
C GLY A 84 60.55 48.46 -17.34
N ASN A 85 59.66 48.69 -16.69
CA ASN A 85 59.25 48.74 -15.27
C ASN A 85 59.34 47.38 -14.55
N SER A 86 60.42 46.63 -14.72
CA SER A 86 60.60 45.32 -14.08
C SER A 86 61.48 45.39 -12.83
N VAL A 87 61.20 44.57 -11.82
CA VAL A 87 62.09 44.35 -10.71
C VAL A 87 62.64 42.92 -10.78
N VAL A 88 63.96 42.75 -10.91
CA VAL A 88 64.60 41.44 -11.02
C VAL A 88 65.72 41.32 -9.99
N LEU A 89 65.48 40.50 -8.94
CA LEU A 89 66.41 40.35 -7.82
C LEU A 89 66.74 38.87 -7.58
N GLY A 90 68.05 38.55 -7.60
CA GLY A 90 68.50 37.20 -7.26
C GLY A 90 69.61 36.66 -8.18
N ASN A 91 70.36 35.66 -7.75
CA ASN A 91 71.38 35.01 -8.52
C ASN A 91 70.74 34.32 -9.74
N LYS A 92 71.17 34.72 -10.94
CA LYS A 92 70.64 34.25 -12.25
C LYS A 92 69.14 34.43 -12.40
N ALA A 93 68.49 35.36 -11.67
CA ALA A 93 67.12 35.75 -11.90
C ALA A 93 66.98 36.37 -13.28
N LYS A 94 65.92 36.00 -14.04
CA LYS A 94 65.77 36.44 -15.41
C LYS A 94 64.32 36.86 -15.71
N SER A 95 64.13 38.05 -16.22
CA SER A 95 62.89 38.46 -16.87
C SER A 95 63.13 38.65 -18.39
N GLU A 96 62.37 37.93 -19.16
CA GLU A 96 62.42 38.03 -20.64
C GLU A 96 61.35 39.01 -21.15
N ILE A 97 60.60 39.65 -20.27
CA ILE A 97 59.52 40.55 -20.63
C ILE A 97 59.48 41.75 -19.69
N THR A 98 58.82 42.84 -20.09
CA THR A 98 58.67 44.08 -19.34
C THR A 98 57.53 44.00 -18.32
N GLU A 99 57.54 44.96 -17.33
CA GLU A 99 56.47 45.16 -16.39
C GLU A 99 56.21 43.93 -15.48
N SER A 100 57.28 43.33 -14.95
CA SER A 100 57.23 42.15 -14.09
C SER A 100 58.03 42.31 -12.80
N VAL A 101 57.70 41.50 -11.78
CA VAL A 101 58.50 41.37 -10.55
C VAL A 101 59.06 39.95 -10.50
N VAL A 102 60.38 39.79 -10.47
CA VAL A 102 61.10 38.52 -10.44
C VAL A 102 62.08 38.50 -9.28
N ILE A 103 61.87 37.65 -8.29
CA ILE A 103 62.75 37.59 -7.11
C ILE A 103 63.08 36.14 -6.76
N GLY A 104 64.35 35.77 -6.74
CA GLY A 104 64.81 34.43 -6.38
C GLY A 104 65.98 33.93 -7.17
N GLY A 105 66.67 32.86 -6.72
CA GLY A 105 67.79 32.24 -7.43
C GLY A 105 67.32 31.41 -8.61
N ASN A 106 67.98 31.55 -9.81
CA ASN A 106 67.60 30.82 -11.03
C ASN A 106 66.12 30.95 -11.40
N THR A 107 65.44 32.03 -11.03
CA THR A 107 64.05 32.32 -11.31
C THR A 107 63.91 32.87 -12.73
N THR A 108 62.94 32.38 -13.49
CA THR A 108 62.66 32.85 -14.86
C THR A 108 61.25 33.42 -14.94
N ASN A 109 61.08 34.43 -15.81
CA ASN A 109 59.79 35.01 -16.11
C ASN A 109 59.68 35.41 -17.57
N THR A 110 58.68 34.90 -18.25
CA THR A 110 58.31 35.26 -19.61
C THR A 110 56.93 35.89 -19.73
N GLY A 111 56.19 35.96 -18.59
CA GLY A 111 54.85 36.53 -18.50
C GLY A 111 54.86 38.05 -18.25
N ARG A 112 54.13 38.81 -19.07
CA ARG A 112 53.96 40.27 -18.88
C ARG A 112 52.99 40.60 -17.75
N TRP A 113 53.24 41.66 -17.02
CA TRP A 113 52.44 42.08 -15.84
C TRP A 113 52.33 41.00 -14.75
N SER A 114 53.38 40.27 -14.54
CA SER A 114 53.41 39.11 -13.65
C SER A 114 54.32 39.28 -12.44
N VAL A 115 54.08 38.44 -11.45
CA VAL A 115 54.92 38.35 -10.23
C VAL A 115 55.48 36.93 -10.13
N THR A 116 56.82 36.76 -10.11
CA THR A 116 57.48 35.47 -9.94
C THR A 116 58.47 35.52 -8.79
N LEU A 117 58.17 34.81 -7.69
CA LEU A 117 58.96 34.82 -6.46
C LEU A 117 59.34 33.38 -6.07
N GLY A 118 60.63 33.10 -5.90
CA GLY A 118 61.10 31.81 -5.36
C GLY A 118 62.32 31.27 -6.11
N ASP A 119 63.14 30.43 -5.47
CA ASP A 119 64.25 29.76 -6.16
C ASP A 119 63.73 28.79 -7.21
N LYS A 120 64.24 28.89 -8.45
CA LYS A 120 63.81 28.10 -9.60
C LYS A 120 62.32 28.24 -9.93
N ALA A 121 61.67 29.29 -9.50
CA ALA A 121 60.31 29.59 -9.94
C ALA A 121 60.32 29.99 -11.43
N ASP A 122 59.29 29.59 -12.19
CA ASP A 122 59.16 29.85 -13.61
C ASP A 122 57.76 30.42 -13.97
N GLY A 123 57.72 31.72 -14.22
CA GLY A 123 56.51 32.50 -14.45
C GLY A 123 56.28 32.75 -15.94
N ASN A 124 55.41 32.02 -16.59
CA ASN A 124 55.15 32.16 -18.01
C ASN A 124 53.77 32.78 -18.33
N SER A 125 52.95 33.04 -17.31
CA SER A 125 51.60 33.56 -17.50
C SER A 125 51.54 35.08 -17.55
N GLN A 126 50.86 35.65 -18.55
CA GLN A 126 50.50 37.07 -18.57
C GLN A 126 49.51 37.35 -17.42
N TYR A 127 49.70 38.44 -16.69
CA TYR A 127 49.01 38.76 -15.44
C TYR A 127 49.10 37.64 -14.37
N GLY A 128 50.15 36.82 -14.44
CA GLY A 128 50.31 35.65 -13.57
C GLY A 128 50.94 35.97 -12.23
N VAL A 129 50.70 35.09 -11.24
CA VAL A 129 51.39 35.10 -9.96
C VAL A 129 52.04 33.73 -9.74
N THR A 130 53.37 33.69 -9.62
CA THR A 130 54.13 32.45 -9.40
C THR A 130 54.99 32.63 -8.16
N ILE A 131 54.64 31.95 -7.08
CA ILE A 131 55.30 32.11 -5.76
C ILE A 131 55.65 30.75 -5.18
N GLY A 132 56.92 30.49 -4.97
CA GLY A 132 57.41 29.28 -4.33
C GLY A 132 58.61 28.66 -5.03
N ASN A 133 59.39 27.85 -4.29
CA ASN A 133 60.51 27.12 -4.89
C ASN A 133 59.97 26.14 -5.96
N ARG A 134 60.51 26.23 -7.18
CA ARG A 134 60.08 25.46 -8.34
C ARG A 134 58.59 25.61 -8.68
N ALA A 135 57.94 26.68 -8.24
CA ALA A 135 56.61 27.00 -8.70
C ALA A 135 56.61 27.30 -10.19
N TYR A 136 55.57 26.92 -10.91
CA TYR A 136 55.49 27.05 -12.37
C TYR A 136 54.11 27.58 -12.80
N SER A 137 54.07 28.71 -13.46
CA SER A 137 52.86 29.13 -14.16
C SER A 137 53.03 28.94 -15.68
N GLY A 138 52.04 28.29 -16.29
CA GLY A 138 52.00 28.03 -17.72
C GLY A 138 51.79 29.27 -18.58
N LYS A 139 51.77 29.12 -19.90
CA LYS A 139 51.70 30.23 -20.88
C LYS A 139 50.32 30.91 -20.99
N GLY A 140 49.31 30.47 -20.27
CA GLY A 140 47.99 31.10 -20.24
C GLY A 140 47.98 32.48 -19.56
N ALA A 141 46.92 33.26 -19.73
CA ALA A 141 46.72 34.50 -18.99
C ALA A 141 46.08 34.24 -17.61
N ASN A 142 46.40 35.11 -16.63
CA ASN A 142 45.83 35.11 -15.27
C ASN A 142 46.10 33.83 -14.47
N ALA A 143 47.18 33.11 -14.71
CA ALA A 143 47.51 31.91 -13.94
C ALA A 143 48.15 32.26 -12.58
N ILE A 144 47.75 31.56 -11.55
CA ILE A 144 48.27 31.71 -10.17
C ILE A 144 48.87 30.37 -9.74
N ALA A 145 50.16 30.32 -9.47
CA ALA A 145 50.86 29.17 -8.90
C ALA A 145 51.58 29.57 -7.62
N ILE A 146 51.08 29.15 -6.46
CA ILE A 146 51.62 29.53 -5.13
C ILE A 146 51.90 28.28 -4.30
N GLY A 147 53.16 28.03 -4.00
CA GLY A 147 53.62 26.91 -3.19
C GLY A 147 54.85 26.22 -3.76
N LEU A 148 55.53 25.42 -2.97
CA LEU A 148 56.63 24.57 -3.39
C LEU A 148 56.12 23.63 -4.51
N MET A 149 56.72 23.72 -5.71
CA MET A 149 56.34 22.95 -6.91
C MET A 149 54.85 23.08 -7.33
N ALA A 150 54.18 24.16 -6.91
CA ALA A 150 52.83 24.45 -7.39
C ALA A 150 52.91 24.68 -8.94
N LYS A 151 51.96 24.15 -9.69
CA LYS A 151 52.02 24.15 -11.14
C LYS A 151 50.67 24.44 -11.78
N THR A 152 50.62 25.39 -12.72
CA THR A 152 49.52 25.52 -13.69
C THR A 152 49.94 24.97 -15.06
N SER A 153 49.00 24.81 -15.99
CA SER A 153 49.20 24.13 -17.28
C SER A 153 50.42 24.58 -18.06
N ASN A 154 51.06 23.64 -18.75
CA ASN A 154 52.28 23.87 -19.49
C ASN A 154 52.10 23.94 -21.03
N GLU A 155 51.04 23.41 -21.63
CA GLU A 155 51.11 23.04 -23.02
C GLU A 155 49.95 23.47 -23.93
N LYS A 156 48.81 23.90 -23.39
CA LYS A 156 47.71 24.33 -24.26
C LYS A 156 47.60 25.84 -24.34
N ALA A 157 47.92 26.39 -25.53
CA ALA A 157 47.54 27.76 -25.88
C ALA A 157 46.02 27.90 -25.70
N GLY A 158 45.57 28.61 -24.67
CA GLY A 158 44.16 28.82 -24.33
C GLY A 158 43.73 28.49 -22.88
N GLY A 159 44.58 27.87 -22.08
CA GLY A 159 44.27 27.67 -20.64
C GLY A 159 44.45 28.97 -19.85
N ASN A 160 43.39 29.75 -19.71
CA ASN A 160 43.40 30.99 -18.92
C ASN A 160 42.84 30.76 -17.49
N SER A 161 43.28 31.62 -16.58
CA SER A 161 42.72 31.73 -15.21
C SER A 161 42.87 30.48 -14.33
N GLN A 162 43.94 29.70 -14.52
CA GLN A 162 44.23 28.59 -13.62
C GLN A 162 44.75 29.10 -12.27
N THR A 163 44.36 28.39 -11.19
CA THR A 163 44.86 28.70 -9.86
C THR A 163 45.36 27.43 -9.17
N ALA A 164 46.65 27.36 -8.86
CA ALA A 164 47.28 26.27 -8.11
C ALA A 164 47.92 26.83 -6.85
N VAL A 165 47.32 26.53 -5.68
CA VAL A 165 47.82 27.03 -4.37
C VAL A 165 48.07 25.86 -3.43
N GLY A 166 49.30 25.61 -3.07
CA GLY A 166 49.71 24.52 -2.21
C GLY A 166 50.98 23.82 -2.68
N VAL A 167 51.59 23.01 -1.84
CA VAL A 167 52.75 22.18 -2.18
C VAL A 167 52.39 21.18 -3.26
N ALA A 168 53.07 21.21 -4.39
CA ALA A 168 52.84 20.36 -5.54
C ALA A 168 51.38 20.34 -6.04
N SER A 169 50.63 21.42 -5.81
CA SER A 169 49.31 21.60 -6.40
C SER A 169 49.40 21.73 -7.92
N TYR A 170 48.40 21.22 -8.63
CA TYR A 170 48.38 21.21 -10.09
C TYR A 170 47.02 21.62 -10.65
N ALA A 171 47.00 22.68 -11.45
CA ALA A 171 45.82 23.15 -12.17
C ALA A 171 46.11 23.20 -13.67
N ASP A 172 45.51 22.30 -14.49
CA ASP A 172 45.80 22.17 -15.93
C ASP A 172 44.66 22.68 -16.83
N GLY A 173 43.42 22.48 -16.45
CA GLY A 173 42.25 22.90 -17.22
C GLY A 173 42.08 24.43 -17.27
N GLU A 174 41.45 24.94 -18.32
CA GLU A 174 41.01 26.34 -18.39
C GLU A 174 40.10 26.68 -17.22
N GLY A 175 40.37 27.74 -16.47
CA GLY A 175 39.65 28.13 -15.26
C GLY A 175 39.73 27.14 -14.10
N ALA A 176 40.64 26.17 -14.15
CA ALA A 176 40.81 25.18 -13.10
C ALA A 176 41.41 25.78 -11.82
N SER A 177 40.98 25.31 -10.69
CA SER A 177 41.40 25.77 -9.36
C SER A 177 41.83 24.61 -8.47
N ALA A 178 43.08 24.58 -8.05
CA ALA A 178 43.64 23.56 -7.15
C ALA A 178 44.18 24.21 -5.86
N PHE A 179 43.54 23.95 -4.73
CA PHE A 179 43.93 24.49 -3.42
C PHE A 179 44.24 23.35 -2.45
N GLY A 180 45.49 23.22 -2.07
CA GLY A 180 45.96 22.23 -1.11
C GLY A 180 47.21 21.49 -1.57
N ALA A 181 47.88 20.81 -0.65
CA ALA A 181 49.04 20.01 -0.97
C ALA A 181 48.64 18.85 -1.92
N THR A 182 49.31 18.74 -3.07
CA THR A 182 49.02 17.74 -4.11
C THR A 182 47.59 17.76 -4.65
N ALA A 183 46.87 18.88 -4.46
CA ALA A 183 45.59 19.08 -5.12
C ALA A 183 45.75 19.10 -6.64
N ASN A 184 44.85 18.43 -7.36
CA ASN A 184 44.95 18.23 -8.80
C ASN A 184 43.64 18.56 -9.52
N ALA A 185 43.62 19.66 -10.28
CA ALA A 185 42.48 20.11 -11.08
C ALA A 185 42.86 20.11 -12.57
N THR A 186 42.64 19.01 -13.29
CA THR A 186 43.00 18.87 -14.69
C THR A 186 41.88 19.15 -15.67
N GLY A 187 40.64 19.08 -15.24
CA GLY A 187 39.48 19.41 -16.08
C GLY A 187 39.29 20.92 -16.27
N ALA A 188 38.77 21.35 -17.40
CA ALA A 188 38.36 22.74 -17.60
C ALA A 188 37.27 23.10 -16.58
N LEU A 189 37.36 24.28 -15.93
CA LEU A 189 36.48 24.74 -14.88
C LEU A 189 36.43 23.81 -13.65
N ALA A 190 37.41 22.94 -13.48
CA ALA A 190 37.48 22.01 -12.37
C ALA A 190 37.98 22.69 -11.08
N THR A 191 37.48 22.27 -9.95
CA THR A 191 37.85 22.78 -8.62
C THR A 191 38.29 21.64 -7.70
N ALA A 192 39.55 21.63 -7.29
CA ALA A 192 40.11 20.68 -6.33
C ALA A 192 40.56 21.40 -5.06
N VAL A 193 39.95 21.17 -3.95
CA VAL A 193 40.24 21.80 -2.66
C VAL A 193 40.50 20.74 -1.58
N GLY A 194 41.70 20.73 -1.05
CA GLY A 194 42.11 19.77 -0.03
C GLY A 194 43.39 19.04 -0.41
N ARG A 195 44.02 18.42 0.60
CA ARG A 195 45.23 17.60 0.36
C ARG A 195 44.88 16.42 -0.54
N ASN A 196 45.66 16.21 -1.60
CA ASN A 196 45.47 15.10 -2.53
C ASN A 196 44.07 15.04 -3.22
N SER A 197 43.32 16.15 -3.21
CA SER A 197 42.03 16.24 -3.91
C SER A 197 42.25 16.18 -5.42
N LYS A 198 41.32 15.58 -6.18
CA LYS A 198 41.41 15.34 -7.61
C LYS A 198 40.11 15.74 -8.32
N ALA A 199 40.14 16.75 -9.16
CA ALA A 199 39.08 17.18 -10.04
C ALA A 199 39.54 17.02 -11.49
N LEU A 200 39.29 15.86 -12.12
CA LEU A 200 39.99 15.44 -13.32
C LEU A 200 39.24 15.73 -14.60
N ALA A 201 37.94 15.96 -14.55
CA ALA A 201 37.10 16.20 -15.71
C ALA A 201 36.53 17.62 -15.73
N LYS A 202 36.00 18.03 -16.89
CA LYS A 202 35.37 19.35 -17.07
C LYS A 202 34.28 19.59 -16.05
N SER A 203 34.31 20.76 -15.42
CA SER A 203 33.34 21.19 -14.38
C SER A 203 33.29 20.28 -13.15
N ALA A 204 34.30 19.44 -12.94
CA ALA A 204 34.35 18.57 -11.75
C ALA A 204 34.73 19.38 -10.50
N SER A 205 34.13 19.04 -9.35
CA SER A 205 34.41 19.68 -8.08
C SER A 205 34.79 18.64 -7.01
N ALA A 206 36.01 18.71 -6.47
CA ALA A 206 36.51 17.81 -5.43
C ALA A 206 36.94 18.62 -4.21
N LEU A 207 36.19 18.53 -3.14
CA LEU A 207 36.42 19.26 -1.88
C LEU A 207 36.63 18.28 -0.72
N GLY A 208 37.78 18.21 -0.16
CA GLY A 208 38.17 17.36 0.95
C GLY A 208 39.51 16.67 0.76
N ASP A 209 40.08 16.16 1.84
CA ASP A 209 41.31 15.35 1.73
C ASP A 209 41.04 14.11 0.90
N SER A 210 41.83 13.90 -0.15
CA SER A 210 41.70 12.75 -1.06
C SER A 210 40.33 12.63 -1.75
N ALA A 211 39.55 13.70 -1.80
CA ALA A 211 38.30 13.74 -2.57
C ALA A 211 38.62 13.60 -4.09
N SER A 212 37.82 12.86 -4.83
CA SER A 212 38.04 12.60 -6.26
C SER A 212 36.75 12.76 -7.07
N ALA A 213 36.73 13.73 -7.96
CA ALA A 213 35.71 13.94 -8.98
C ALA A 213 36.32 13.70 -10.36
N SER A 214 36.09 12.54 -10.96
CA SER A 214 36.80 12.10 -12.16
C SER A 214 35.99 12.17 -13.45
N ALA A 215 34.70 12.51 -13.39
CA ALA A 215 33.84 12.58 -14.55
C ALA A 215 33.24 13.99 -14.74
N TRP A 216 32.68 14.25 -15.92
CA TRP A 216 32.09 15.54 -16.29
C TRP A 216 30.99 15.99 -15.31
N GLY A 217 31.11 17.22 -14.80
CA GLY A 217 30.14 17.79 -13.86
C GLY A 217 30.06 17.06 -12.52
N ALA A 218 30.97 16.14 -12.21
CA ALA A 218 30.98 15.38 -10.99
C ALA A 218 31.34 16.24 -9.77
N THR A 219 30.70 16.00 -8.64
CA THR A 219 30.95 16.68 -7.37
C THR A 219 31.30 15.67 -6.27
N ALA A 220 32.50 15.78 -5.70
CA ALA A 220 32.95 14.99 -4.56
C ALA A 220 33.24 15.89 -3.37
N LEU A 221 32.47 15.79 -2.28
CA LEU A 221 32.60 16.62 -1.09
C LEU A 221 32.79 15.75 0.16
N GLY A 222 33.95 15.75 0.75
CA GLY A 222 34.29 15.01 1.96
C GLY A 222 35.61 14.25 1.84
N VAL A 223 36.13 13.80 2.95
CA VAL A 223 37.36 13.01 3.01
C VAL A 223 37.19 11.70 2.24
N GLY A 224 37.99 11.49 1.21
CA GLY A 224 37.91 10.30 0.36
C GLY A 224 36.62 10.13 -0.42
N ALA A 225 35.79 11.16 -0.55
CA ALA A 225 34.60 11.13 -1.40
C ALA A 225 35.00 10.88 -2.87
N SER A 226 34.25 10.09 -3.60
CA SER A 226 34.61 9.68 -4.97
C SER A 226 33.40 9.76 -5.89
N ALA A 227 33.38 10.74 -6.80
CA ALA A 227 32.39 10.92 -7.85
C ALA A 227 32.98 10.51 -9.20
N ARG A 228 32.59 9.33 -9.69
CA ARG A 228 33.24 8.69 -10.84
C ARG A 228 32.46 8.78 -12.15
N ALA A 229 31.23 9.21 -12.09
CA ALA A 229 30.33 9.27 -13.25
C ALA A 229 29.86 10.70 -13.54
N ASP A 230 29.43 10.95 -14.76
CA ASP A 230 28.95 12.26 -15.20
C ASP A 230 27.77 12.76 -14.37
N ASN A 231 27.83 14.04 -14.01
CA ASN A 231 26.80 14.73 -13.22
C ASN A 231 26.48 14.04 -11.89
N SER A 232 27.40 13.24 -11.37
CA SER A 232 27.20 12.53 -10.10
C SER A 232 27.65 13.35 -8.90
N ILE A 233 27.00 13.14 -7.75
CA ILE A 233 27.25 13.89 -6.53
C ILE A 233 27.57 12.93 -5.37
N ALA A 234 28.80 12.96 -4.87
CA ALA A 234 29.25 12.18 -3.72
C ALA A 234 29.58 13.12 -2.55
N VAL A 235 28.76 13.16 -1.51
CA VAL A 235 28.92 14.03 -0.35
C VAL A 235 29.00 13.20 0.92
N GLY A 236 30.10 13.31 1.63
CA GLY A 236 30.37 12.58 2.86
C GLY A 236 31.69 11.83 2.81
N SER A 237 32.22 11.49 3.99
CA SER A 237 33.49 10.74 4.07
C SER A 237 33.33 9.38 3.38
N ALA A 238 34.19 9.10 2.40
CA ALA A 238 34.17 7.89 1.61
C ALA A 238 32.84 7.60 0.90
N ALA A 239 32.05 8.63 0.59
CA ALA A 239 30.88 8.51 -0.27
C ALA A 239 31.32 8.20 -1.72
N VAL A 240 30.61 7.33 -2.42
CA VAL A 240 30.97 6.90 -3.78
C VAL A 240 29.78 6.96 -4.71
N THR A 241 29.99 7.55 -5.89
CA THR A 241 29.06 7.47 -7.02
C THR A 241 29.74 6.86 -8.24
N GLU A 242 29.11 5.87 -8.85
CA GLU A 242 29.57 5.21 -10.07
C GLU A 242 28.57 5.32 -11.23
N GLY A 243 27.32 5.63 -10.90
CA GLY A 243 26.28 5.83 -11.89
C GLY A 243 26.20 7.27 -12.39
N ARG A 244 25.90 7.45 -13.67
CA ARG A 244 25.59 8.76 -14.25
C ARG A 244 24.38 9.37 -13.55
N GLU A 245 24.45 10.68 -13.25
CA GLU A 245 23.35 11.41 -12.57
C GLU A 245 23.00 10.84 -11.19
N SER A 246 23.92 10.08 -10.58
CA SER A 246 23.68 9.47 -9.27
C SER A 246 24.07 10.41 -8.12
N THR A 247 23.44 10.22 -6.97
CA THR A 247 23.69 11.01 -5.77
C THR A 247 23.94 10.11 -4.57
N ALA A 248 25.09 10.27 -3.93
CA ALA A 248 25.43 9.60 -2.68
C ALA A 248 25.71 10.67 -1.59
N LEU A 249 24.84 10.74 -0.60
CA LEU A 249 24.95 11.70 0.50
C LEU A 249 24.99 10.96 1.85
N GLY A 250 26.12 10.93 2.47
CA GLY A 250 26.37 10.28 3.75
C GLY A 250 27.74 9.59 3.82
N ARG A 251 28.19 9.29 5.00
CA ARG A 251 29.44 8.55 5.19
C ARG A 251 29.33 7.14 4.61
N ARG A 252 30.26 6.81 3.70
CA ARG A 252 30.27 5.52 2.99
C ARG A 252 28.97 5.20 2.24
N SER A 253 28.21 6.23 1.86
CA SER A 253 27.07 6.03 0.96
C SER A 253 27.55 5.63 -0.42
N TYR A 254 26.77 4.79 -1.10
CA TYR A 254 27.10 4.25 -2.42
C TYR A 254 25.92 4.36 -3.38
N ALA A 255 26.11 5.07 -4.49
CA ALA A 255 25.16 5.16 -5.59
C ALA A 255 25.80 4.60 -6.87
N GLY A 256 25.55 3.30 -7.14
CA GLY A 256 26.34 2.51 -8.10
C GLY A 256 25.85 2.56 -9.53
N ALA A 257 24.61 2.98 -9.79
CA ALA A 257 24.02 2.94 -11.12
C ALA A 257 23.39 4.27 -11.52
N GLN A 258 23.01 4.38 -12.81
CA GLN A 258 22.41 5.59 -13.38
C GLN A 258 21.19 6.03 -12.56
N SER A 259 21.13 7.32 -12.26
CA SER A 259 20.06 7.99 -11.51
C SER A 259 19.78 7.36 -10.13
N ALA A 260 20.77 6.64 -9.58
CA ALA A 260 20.66 6.07 -8.24
C ALA A 260 20.83 7.14 -7.16
N THR A 261 20.05 7.05 -6.08
CA THR A 261 20.11 8.00 -4.96
C THR A 261 20.35 7.25 -3.64
N ALA A 262 21.46 7.50 -2.98
CA ALA A 262 21.83 6.94 -1.69
C ALA A 262 21.98 8.06 -0.64
N LEU A 263 21.06 8.15 0.30
CA LEU A 263 21.01 9.19 1.34
C LEU A 263 21.08 8.56 2.73
N GLY A 264 22.19 8.68 3.39
CA GLY A 264 22.42 8.17 4.75
C GLY A 264 23.78 7.48 4.89
N THR A 265 24.20 7.26 6.12
CA THR A 265 25.42 6.49 6.39
C THR A 265 25.26 5.04 5.91
N LEU A 266 26.20 4.56 5.12
CA LEU A 266 26.16 3.21 4.54
C LEU A 266 24.95 2.93 3.62
N ALA A 267 24.19 3.97 3.24
CA ALA A 267 23.11 3.80 2.27
C ALA A 267 23.67 3.28 0.94
N ASN A 268 23.03 2.29 0.35
CA ASN A 268 23.48 1.62 -0.87
C ASN A 268 22.36 1.56 -1.89
N ALA A 269 22.46 2.35 -2.96
CA ALA A 269 21.60 2.33 -4.13
C ALA A 269 22.41 1.83 -5.32
N SER A 270 22.42 0.53 -5.58
CA SER A 270 23.32 -0.09 -6.55
C SER A 270 22.73 -0.35 -7.93
N ALA A 271 21.43 -0.15 -8.11
CA ALA A 271 20.73 -0.39 -9.36
C ALA A 271 20.19 0.89 -10.01
N ILE A 272 19.83 0.81 -11.30
CA ILE A 272 19.30 1.93 -12.09
C ILE A 272 18.02 2.48 -11.44
N VAL A 273 17.95 3.81 -11.27
CA VAL A 273 16.81 4.54 -10.70
C VAL A 273 16.47 4.05 -9.29
N SER A 274 17.42 3.43 -8.58
CA SER A 274 17.18 2.95 -7.21
C SER A 274 17.36 4.08 -6.18
N THR A 275 16.60 4.01 -5.09
CA THR A 275 16.62 5.00 -4.02
C THR A 275 16.83 4.34 -2.66
N ALA A 276 17.92 4.64 -1.98
CA ALA A 276 18.22 4.15 -0.63
C ALA A 276 18.32 5.33 0.34
N VAL A 277 17.39 5.48 1.26
CA VAL A 277 17.35 6.58 2.24
C VAL A 277 17.32 6.02 3.66
N GLY A 278 18.35 6.28 4.42
CA GLY A 278 18.50 5.81 5.79
C GLY A 278 19.87 5.20 6.06
N ASN A 279 20.19 5.00 7.31
CA ASN A 279 21.40 4.28 7.69
C ASN A 279 21.30 2.82 7.25
N ASP A 280 22.31 2.33 6.54
CA ASP A 280 22.38 0.96 5.99
C ASP A 280 21.15 0.56 5.12
N ALA A 281 20.43 1.54 4.55
CA ALA A 281 19.36 1.27 3.59
C ALA A 281 19.93 0.69 2.29
N LYS A 282 19.27 -0.32 1.72
CA LYS A 282 19.74 -1.03 0.52
C LYS A 282 18.66 -1.08 -0.54
N ALA A 283 18.92 -0.50 -1.70
CA ALA A 283 18.09 -0.60 -2.89
C ALA A 283 18.94 -1.20 -4.04
N SER A 284 18.82 -2.51 -4.24
CA SER A 284 19.74 -3.26 -5.10
C SER A 284 19.12 -3.73 -6.42
N ALA A 285 17.86 -3.41 -6.69
CA ALA A 285 17.19 -3.73 -7.94
C ALA A 285 16.70 -2.48 -8.66
N ILE A 286 16.43 -2.60 -9.96
CA ILE A 286 15.96 -1.50 -10.82
C ILE A 286 14.68 -0.91 -10.23
N GLN A 287 14.63 0.43 -10.12
CA GLN A 287 13.48 1.19 -9.58
C GLN A 287 13.12 0.84 -8.13
N ALA A 288 13.99 0.11 -7.43
CA ALA A 288 13.75 -0.23 -6.03
C ALA A 288 13.92 0.99 -5.11
N SER A 289 13.08 1.08 -4.09
CA SER A 289 13.12 2.17 -3.09
C SER A 289 13.19 1.60 -1.68
N ALA A 290 14.25 1.89 -0.95
CA ALA A 290 14.48 1.49 0.43
C ALA A 290 14.57 2.72 1.33
N LEU A 291 13.56 2.97 2.16
CA LEU A 291 13.45 4.13 3.03
C LEU A 291 13.36 3.69 4.50
N GLY A 292 14.40 3.87 5.25
CA GLY A 292 14.47 3.54 6.67
C GLY A 292 15.82 2.96 7.08
N ASN A 293 16.10 2.94 8.36
CA ASN A 293 17.30 2.31 8.89
C ASN A 293 17.31 0.81 8.61
N GLY A 294 18.31 0.32 7.89
CA GLY A 294 18.44 -1.09 7.54
C GLY A 294 17.34 -1.63 6.63
N SER A 295 16.59 -0.75 5.95
CA SER A 295 15.58 -1.17 4.96
C SER A 295 16.23 -1.83 3.75
N ASN A 296 15.59 -2.83 3.17
CA ASN A 296 16.10 -3.58 2.02
C ASN A 296 15.03 -3.71 0.94
N ALA A 297 15.29 -3.14 -0.23
CA ALA A 297 14.48 -3.29 -1.43
C ALA A 297 15.34 -3.96 -2.51
N SER A 298 15.19 -5.27 -2.68
CA SER A 298 15.98 -6.08 -3.60
C SER A 298 15.20 -6.64 -4.79
N GLY A 299 13.88 -6.42 -4.84
CA GLY A 299 13.06 -6.69 -6.00
C GLY A 299 12.98 -5.49 -6.95
N SER A 300 12.85 -5.73 -8.26
CA SER A 300 12.60 -4.68 -9.24
C SER A 300 11.26 -3.99 -8.93
N GLY A 301 11.22 -2.65 -8.92
CA GLY A 301 10.02 -1.90 -8.55
C GLY A 301 9.64 -1.97 -7.06
N ALA A 302 10.41 -2.70 -6.24
CA ALA A 302 10.06 -2.92 -4.84
C ALA A 302 10.20 -1.66 -3.98
N LEU A 303 9.30 -1.51 -2.99
CA LEU A 303 9.33 -0.44 -1.99
C LEU A 303 9.42 -1.02 -0.57
N ALA A 304 10.51 -0.75 0.11
CA ALA A 304 10.71 -1.04 1.53
C ALA A 304 10.71 0.25 2.36
N LEU A 305 9.65 0.51 3.12
CA LEU A 305 9.47 1.72 3.91
C LEU A 305 9.37 1.38 5.40
N GLY A 306 10.37 1.70 6.17
CA GLY A 306 10.44 1.47 7.60
C GLY A 306 11.77 0.85 8.04
N ALA A 307 12.06 0.90 9.33
CA ALA A 307 13.29 0.31 9.86
C ALA A 307 13.28 -1.21 9.65
N LYS A 308 14.34 -1.74 9.01
CA LYS A 308 14.49 -3.17 8.70
C LYS A 308 13.34 -3.77 7.88
N SER A 309 12.59 -2.93 7.16
CA SER A 309 11.62 -3.43 6.19
C SER A 309 12.32 -4.15 5.04
N ASN A 310 11.72 -5.21 4.52
CA ASN A 310 12.31 -6.03 3.47
C ASN A 310 11.30 -6.30 2.34
N ALA A 311 11.55 -5.73 1.17
CA ALA A 311 10.80 -5.96 -0.06
C ALA A 311 11.73 -6.64 -1.07
N SER A 312 11.70 -7.99 -1.12
CA SER A 312 12.74 -8.77 -1.81
C SER A 312 12.34 -9.29 -3.18
N ALA A 313 11.09 -9.19 -3.56
CA ALA A 313 10.61 -9.64 -4.87
C ALA A 313 10.10 -8.48 -5.74
N ALA A 314 9.88 -8.74 -7.04
CA ALA A 314 9.42 -7.73 -7.97
C ALA A 314 8.07 -7.13 -7.53
N ASP A 315 7.96 -5.79 -7.61
CA ASP A 315 6.78 -5.00 -7.26
C ASP A 315 6.26 -5.23 -5.83
N ALA A 316 7.14 -5.74 -4.94
CA ALA A 316 6.81 -5.97 -3.54
C ALA A 316 6.77 -4.67 -2.74
N LEU A 317 5.79 -4.53 -1.85
CA LEU A 317 5.62 -3.39 -0.94
C LEU A 317 5.73 -3.85 0.52
N ALA A 318 6.76 -3.44 1.23
CA ALA A 318 6.94 -3.67 2.65
C ALA A 318 6.95 -2.33 3.41
N THR A 319 5.89 -2.03 4.15
CA THR A 319 5.73 -0.77 4.89
C THR A 319 5.55 -1.03 6.38
N GLY A 320 6.47 -0.56 7.18
CA GLY A 320 6.49 -0.75 8.63
C GLY A 320 7.81 -1.34 9.12
N SER A 321 8.10 -1.17 10.40
CA SER A 321 9.31 -1.74 10.99
C SER A 321 9.26 -3.28 10.93
N ASN A 322 10.33 -3.90 10.46
CA ASN A 322 10.48 -5.35 10.25
C ASN A 322 9.41 -5.97 9.31
N SER A 323 8.71 -5.18 8.51
CA SER A 323 7.77 -5.72 7.53
C SER A 323 8.50 -6.50 6.43
N VAL A 324 7.91 -7.58 5.96
CA VAL A 324 8.50 -8.45 4.93
C VAL A 324 7.51 -8.70 3.80
N ALA A 325 7.89 -8.37 2.59
CA ALA A 325 7.19 -8.71 1.36
C ALA A 325 8.16 -9.47 0.45
N SER A 326 8.05 -10.80 0.40
CA SER A 326 9.07 -11.66 -0.19
C SER A 326 8.68 -12.34 -1.49
N SER A 327 7.49 -12.06 -2.01
CA SER A 327 7.00 -12.60 -3.28
C SER A 327 6.51 -11.49 -4.21
N THR A 328 6.44 -11.79 -5.50
CA THR A 328 6.01 -10.84 -6.54
C THR A 328 4.63 -10.25 -6.22
N ASN A 329 4.51 -8.92 -6.34
CA ASN A 329 3.31 -8.15 -6.02
C ASN A 329 2.83 -8.32 -4.55
N ALA A 330 3.67 -8.83 -3.67
CA ALA A 330 3.31 -8.98 -2.25
C ALA A 330 3.26 -7.62 -1.55
N VAL A 331 2.24 -7.43 -0.73
CA VAL A 331 2.04 -6.21 0.06
C VAL A 331 2.04 -6.54 1.54
N ALA A 332 2.97 -5.98 2.31
CA ALA A 332 3.06 -6.11 3.76
C ALA A 332 3.06 -4.72 4.41
N VAL A 333 1.97 -4.36 5.06
CA VAL A 333 1.80 -3.05 5.72
C VAL A 333 1.51 -3.23 7.20
N GLY A 334 2.41 -2.76 8.03
CA GLY A 334 2.35 -2.85 9.48
C GLY A 334 3.67 -3.33 10.07
N LYS A 335 3.89 -3.01 11.33
CA LYS A 335 5.07 -3.52 12.06
C LYS A 335 5.04 -5.05 12.09
N ASP A 336 6.16 -5.70 11.80
CA ASP A 336 6.31 -7.16 11.78
C ASP A 336 5.31 -7.89 10.85
N SER A 337 4.70 -7.18 9.88
CA SER A 337 3.81 -7.80 8.89
C SER A 337 4.61 -8.64 7.89
N ASN A 338 4.06 -9.77 7.47
CA ASN A 338 4.70 -10.68 6.53
C ASN A 338 3.78 -11.09 5.40
N SER A 339 4.20 -10.84 4.17
CA SER A 339 3.53 -11.29 2.95
C SER A 339 4.51 -12.13 2.12
N SER A 340 4.33 -13.45 2.11
CA SER A 340 5.28 -14.40 1.53
C SER A 340 4.77 -15.13 0.28
N ALA A 341 3.59 -14.79 -0.22
CA ALA A 341 3.03 -15.40 -1.41
C ALA A 341 2.75 -14.36 -2.51
N VAL A 342 2.68 -14.84 -3.75
CA VAL A 342 2.43 -13.99 -4.93
C VAL A 342 1.05 -13.32 -4.83
N ASN A 343 0.98 -12.01 -5.14
CA ASN A 343 -0.22 -11.18 -5.08
C ASN A 343 -0.89 -11.13 -3.70
N ALA A 344 -0.20 -11.54 -2.64
CA ALA A 344 -0.76 -11.58 -1.29
C ALA A 344 -0.66 -10.22 -0.58
N ILE A 345 -1.66 -9.89 0.24
CA ILE A 345 -1.76 -8.62 0.95
C ILE A 345 -1.87 -8.87 2.46
N ALA A 346 -0.93 -8.37 3.24
CA ALA A 346 -0.93 -8.38 4.70
C ALA A 346 -1.03 -6.95 5.25
N LEU A 347 -2.16 -6.58 5.83
CA LEU A 347 -2.38 -5.27 6.46
C LEU A 347 -2.62 -5.42 7.96
N GLY A 348 -1.71 -4.94 8.77
CA GLY A 348 -1.82 -4.96 10.24
C GLY A 348 -0.52 -5.37 10.92
N THR A 349 -0.38 -5.00 12.17
CA THR A 349 0.79 -5.38 12.99
C THR A 349 0.85 -6.91 13.11
N SER A 350 2.00 -7.48 12.80
CA SER A 350 2.24 -8.93 12.84
C SER A 350 1.23 -9.77 12.03
N SER A 351 0.59 -9.15 11.03
CA SER A 351 -0.23 -9.89 10.07
C SER A 351 0.65 -10.80 9.22
N ASN A 352 0.17 -11.99 8.89
CA ASN A 352 0.93 -12.98 8.14
C ASN A 352 0.09 -13.60 7.03
N VAL A 353 0.56 -13.49 5.79
CA VAL A 353 -0.08 -14.13 4.65
C VAL A 353 0.91 -14.99 3.87
N SER A 354 0.53 -16.24 3.62
CA SER A 354 1.30 -17.21 2.82
C SER A 354 0.46 -17.89 1.74
N GLY A 355 -0.84 -17.58 1.65
CA GLY A 355 -1.69 -18.03 0.55
C GLY A 355 -1.53 -17.12 -0.68
N VAL A 356 -1.43 -17.69 -1.87
CA VAL A 356 -1.37 -16.95 -3.14
C VAL A 356 -2.66 -16.13 -3.30
N SER A 357 -2.53 -14.86 -3.68
CA SER A 357 -3.67 -13.93 -3.86
C SER A 357 -4.57 -13.77 -2.63
N ALA A 358 -4.09 -14.17 -1.44
CA ALA A 358 -4.83 -14.00 -0.21
C ALA A 358 -4.70 -12.57 0.36
N VAL A 359 -5.76 -12.09 0.99
CA VAL A 359 -5.82 -10.79 1.64
C VAL A 359 -6.02 -10.97 3.15
N VAL A 360 -5.14 -10.41 3.95
CA VAL A 360 -5.18 -10.44 5.41
C VAL A 360 -5.23 -9.04 5.96
N ILE A 361 -6.26 -8.69 6.70
CA ILE A 361 -6.44 -7.37 7.32
C ILE A 361 -6.74 -7.54 8.82
N GLY A 362 -5.80 -7.14 9.66
CA GLY A 362 -5.94 -7.16 11.11
C GLY A 362 -4.63 -7.47 11.83
N THR A 363 -4.53 -7.01 13.06
CA THR A 363 -3.38 -7.32 13.93
C THR A 363 -3.32 -8.83 14.20
N GLN A 364 -2.15 -9.43 13.97
CA GLN A 364 -1.90 -10.87 14.15
C GLN A 364 -2.86 -11.80 13.38
N ALA A 365 -3.51 -11.26 12.35
CA ALA A 365 -4.34 -12.06 11.45
C ALA A 365 -3.45 -12.94 10.55
N LYS A 366 -3.95 -14.13 10.18
CA LYS A 366 -3.20 -15.13 9.41
C LYS A 366 -4.01 -15.62 8.21
N GLY A 367 -3.41 -15.66 7.03
CA GLY A 367 -4.01 -16.20 5.82
C GLY A 367 -3.05 -17.16 5.12
N THR A 368 -3.36 -18.45 5.18
CA THR A 368 -2.52 -19.49 4.55
C THR A 368 -3.17 -20.12 3.33
N HIS A 369 -4.47 -19.91 3.15
CA HIS A 369 -5.22 -20.42 2.02
C HIS A 369 -5.21 -19.44 0.84
N GLU A 370 -5.03 -19.96 -0.36
CA GLU A 370 -5.06 -19.15 -1.58
C GLU A 370 -6.42 -18.49 -1.81
N ASN A 371 -6.43 -17.31 -2.45
CA ASN A 371 -7.62 -16.54 -2.79
C ASN A 371 -8.56 -16.21 -1.62
N SER A 372 -8.10 -16.35 -0.38
CA SER A 372 -8.89 -16.10 0.82
C SER A 372 -8.78 -14.66 1.31
N VAL A 373 -9.82 -14.18 1.97
CA VAL A 373 -9.85 -12.90 2.66
C VAL A 373 -10.00 -13.12 4.16
N THR A 374 -9.06 -12.64 4.96
CA THR A 374 -9.09 -12.73 6.44
C THR A 374 -9.25 -11.35 7.02
N LEU A 375 -10.32 -11.10 7.73
CA LEU A 375 -10.67 -9.79 8.28
C LEU A 375 -10.75 -9.80 9.81
N GLY A 376 -10.07 -8.85 10.43
CA GLY A 376 -10.10 -8.61 11.87
C GLY A 376 -8.88 -9.16 12.60
N SER A 377 -8.58 -8.55 13.75
CA SER A 377 -7.45 -8.95 14.60
C SER A 377 -7.59 -10.40 15.04
N TYR A 378 -6.48 -11.15 14.98
CA TYR A 378 -6.42 -12.58 15.34
C TYR A 378 -7.30 -13.50 14.47
N SER A 379 -7.89 -13.00 13.39
CA SER A 379 -8.62 -13.87 12.45
C SER A 379 -7.66 -14.79 11.70
N SER A 380 -8.14 -15.97 11.33
CA SER A 380 -7.35 -16.96 10.59
C SER A 380 -8.16 -17.55 9.44
N SER A 381 -7.51 -17.75 8.30
CA SER A 381 -7.98 -18.59 7.21
C SER A 381 -6.90 -19.63 6.91
N ALA A 382 -6.91 -20.71 7.68
CA ALA A 382 -5.99 -21.82 7.46
C ALA A 382 -6.51 -22.79 6.40
N ALA A 383 -5.62 -23.44 5.66
CA ALA A 383 -6.00 -24.42 4.64
C ALA A 383 -6.86 -25.58 5.21
N ASN A 384 -6.69 -25.87 6.50
CA ASN A 384 -7.46 -26.91 7.20
C ASN A 384 -8.87 -26.45 7.62
N ASP A 385 -9.11 -25.13 7.73
CA ASP A 385 -10.41 -24.55 8.09
C ASP A 385 -11.30 -24.42 6.84
N PHE A 386 -10.69 -24.36 5.67
CA PHE A 386 -11.36 -24.44 4.39
C PHE A 386 -11.56 -25.90 4.02
N ASN A 387 -12.33 -26.58 4.88
CA ASN A 387 -12.43 -28.01 4.73
C ASN A 387 -13.33 -28.38 3.56
N GLN A 388 -12.95 -29.43 2.93
CA GLN A 388 -13.74 -30.29 2.08
C GLN A 388 -15.12 -30.70 2.68
N THR A 389 -15.38 -30.46 3.98
CA THR A 389 -16.72 -30.53 4.58
C THR A 389 -17.69 -29.48 4.03
N ALA A 390 -17.21 -28.35 3.51
CA ALA A 390 -18.06 -27.51 2.67
C ALA A 390 -18.47 -28.26 1.38
N LYS A 391 -17.69 -29.24 0.97
CA LYS A 391 -18.04 -30.18 -0.10
C LYS A 391 -19.13 -31.17 0.33
N ALA A 392 -19.26 -31.46 1.62
CA ALA A 392 -20.36 -32.25 2.17
C ALA A 392 -21.69 -31.48 2.20
N LEU A 393 -21.64 -30.13 2.17
CA LEU A 393 -22.82 -29.27 2.01
C LEU A 393 -23.14 -28.96 0.54
N SER A 394 -22.43 -29.60 -0.42
CA SER A 394 -22.74 -29.43 -1.84
C SER A 394 -24.07 -30.07 -2.22
N SER A 395 -24.48 -31.05 -1.46
CA SER A 395 -25.76 -31.72 -1.61
C SER A 395 -26.23 -32.24 -0.26
N PHE A 396 -27.50 -32.30 -0.08
CA PHE A 396 -28.17 -33.04 0.97
C PHE A 396 -28.90 -34.22 0.35
N ASP A 397 -28.54 -35.42 0.76
CA ASP A 397 -29.24 -36.61 0.34
C ASP A 397 -30.42 -36.85 1.28
N ASP A 398 -31.61 -36.53 0.81
CA ASP A 398 -32.82 -36.93 1.53
C ASP A 398 -33.01 -38.43 1.34
N THR A 399 -32.65 -39.18 2.36
CA THR A 399 -32.79 -40.64 2.38
C THR A 399 -34.23 -41.09 2.32
N ALA A 400 -35.20 -40.24 2.64
CA ALA A 400 -36.62 -40.55 2.58
C ALA A 400 -37.20 -40.45 1.16
N THR A 401 -36.67 -39.56 0.32
CA THR A 401 -37.12 -39.39 -1.05
C THR A 401 -36.15 -39.92 -2.09
N SER A 402 -34.96 -40.36 -1.70
CA SER A 402 -33.86 -40.68 -2.58
C SER A 402 -33.50 -39.54 -3.56
N THR A 403 -33.75 -38.31 -3.13
CA THR A 403 -33.46 -37.10 -3.90
C THR A 403 -32.23 -36.40 -3.36
N THR A 404 -31.29 -36.06 -4.23
CA THR A 404 -30.15 -35.21 -3.89
C THR A 404 -30.51 -33.77 -4.18
N ILE A 405 -30.52 -32.90 -3.16
CA ILE A 405 -30.68 -31.46 -3.32
C ILE A 405 -29.30 -30.83 -3.44
N ASN A 406 -29.03 -30.25 -4.58
CA ASN A 406 -27.78 -29.53 -4.83
C ASN A 406 -27.93 -28.07 -4.44
N TYR A 407 -27.00 -27.56 -3.62
CA TYR A 407 -26.91 -26.14 -3.32
C TYR A 407 -26.19 -25.40 -4.46
N ASN A 408 -26.64 -24.19 -4.77
CA ASN A 408 -25.99 -23.39 -5.79
C ASN A 408 -24.56 -23.00 -5.39
N GLY A 409 -23.65 -22.92 -6.35
CA GLY A 409 -22.22 -22.61 -6.12
C GLY A 409 -21.36 -23.79 -5.66
N THR A 410 -21.94 -24.97 -5.46
CA THR A 410 -21.24 -26.16 -4.98
C THR A 410 -20.52 -26.94 -6.08
N SER A 411 -20.95 -26.76 -7.34
CA SER A 411 -20.31 -27.35 -8.52
C SER A 411 -19.10 -26.54 -9.00
N SER A 412 -18.95 -25.30 -8.55
CA SER A 412 -17.77 -24.47 -8.87
C SER A 412 -16.63 -24.80 -7.90
N THR A 413 -15.41 -24.75 -8.42
CA THR A 413 -14.22 -24.86 -7.56
C THR A 413 -14.20 -23.70 -6.57
N GLN A 414 -14.36 -23.99 -5.31
CA GLN A 414 -14.21 -22.99 -4.24
C GLN A 414 -12.73 -22.67 -4.12
N THR A 415 -12.36 -21.45 -4.49
CA THR A 415 -10.96 -21.03 -4.58
C THR A 415 -10.48 -20.25 -3.36
N GLY A 416 -11.36 -19.94 -2.40
CA GLY A 416 -11.01 -19.19 -1.20
C GLY A 416 -12.18 -18.97 -0.26
N ALA A 417 -11.91 -18.43 0.92
CA ALA A 417 -12.89 -18.12 1.94
C ALA A 417 -12.76 -16.68 2.46
N VAL A 418 -13.84 -16.12 2.97
CA VAL A 418 -13.79 -14.90 3.80
C VAL A 418 -13.87 -15.30 5.25
N SER A 419 -12.77 -15.15 6.01
CA SER A 419 -12.71 -15.45 7.44
C SER A 419 -12.73 -14.16 8.26
N VAL A 420 -13.60 -14.11 9.26
CA VAL A 420 -13.70 -13.00 10.22
C VAL A 420 -13.36 -13.40 11.65
N GLY A 421 -12.76 -14.56 11.85
CA GLY A 421 -12.39 -15.12 13.14
C GLY A 421 -11.34 -16.21 13.04
N ASP A 422 -11.15 -17.01 14.12
CA ASP A 422 -10.17 -18.10 14.20
C ASP A 422 -10.70 -19.37 14.88
N GLY A 423 -12.01 -19.56 14.93
CA GLY A 423 -12.66 -20.67 15.64
C GLY A 423 -12.87 -20.45 17.15
N LYS A 424 -12.07 -19.61 17.80
CA LYS A 424 -12.26 -19.16 19.19
C LYS A 424 -12.81 -17.74 19.27
N LEU A 425 -12.39 -16.88 18.35
CA LEU A 425 -12.85 -15.50 18.19
C LEU A 425 -13.79 -15.43 17.01
N VAL A 426 -15.08 -15.26 17.27
CA VAL A 426 -16.11 -15.09 16.25
C VAL A 426 -16.56 -13.63 16.18
N ARG A 427 -17.00 -13.17 15.03
CA ARG A 427 -17.50 -11.81 14.82
C ARG A 427 -18.86 -11.83 14.15
N GLN A 428 -19.68 -10.86 14.51
CA GLN A 428 -20.93 -10.59 13.80
C GLN A 428 -20.60 -9.78 12.54
N ILE A 429 -21.26 -10.12 11.44
CA ILE A 429 -21.30 -9.27 10.25
C ILE A 429 -22.58 -8.45 10.35
N GLN A 430 -22.46 -7.16 10.63
CA GLN A 430 -23.58 -6.24 10.80
C GLN A 430 -23.84 -5.44 9.52
N ASN A 431 -25.08 -4.88 9.41
CA ASN A 431 -25.50 -4.04 8.28
C ASN A 431 -25.44 -4.78 6.93
N VAL A 432 -25.64 -6.07 6.94
CA VAL A 432 -25.78 -6.87 5.72
C VAL A 432 -27.12 -6.52 5.07
N GLY A 433 -27.09 -6.06 3.83
CA GLY A 433 -28.30 -5.84 3.03
C GLY A 433 -29.04 -7.16 2.79
N ALA A 434 -30.33 -7.07 2.43
CA ALA A 434 -31.10 -8.25 2.07
C ALA A 434 -30.54 -8.87 0.78
N GLY A 435 -30.19 -10.15 0.83
CA GLY A 435 -29.77 -10.92 -0.33
C GLY A 435 -30.96 -11.30 -1.23
N ARG A 436 -30.71 -11.57 -2.49
CA ARG A 436 -31.73 -12.13 -3.39
C ARG A 436 -32.09 -13.54 -2.92
N ILE A 437 -33.38 -13.83 -2.86
CA ILE A 437 -33.88 -15.16 -2.49
C ILE A 437 -34.37 -15.86 -3.75
N THR A 438 -33.47 -16.47 -4.50
CA THR A 438 -33.74 -17.28 -5.69
C THR A 438 -32.91 -18.56 -5.65
N ALA A 439 -33.28 -19.55 -6.44
CA ALA A 439 -32.56 -20.82 -6.51
C ALA A 439 -31.10 -20.67 -6.95
N GLU A 440 -30.79 -19.61 -7.69
CA GLU A 440 -29.45 -19.32 -8.23
C GLU A 440 -28.66 -18.32 -7.38
N SER A 441 -29.24 -17.81 -6.28
CA SER A 441 -28.57 -16.78 -5.48
C SER A 441 -27.43 -17.35 -4.66
N ASN A 442 -26.31 -16.62 -4.69
CA ASN A 442 -25.17 -16.79 -3.79
C ASN A 442 -25.02 -15.61 -2.81
N ASP A 443 -26.06 -14.77 -2.69
CA ASP A 443 -26.04 -13.63 -1.79
C ASP A 443 -26.13 -14.09 -0.32
N ALA A 444 -25.51 -13.34 0.58
CA ALA A 444 -25.65 -13.57 2.01
C ALA A 444 -27.08 -13.22 2.48
N VAL A 445 -27.65 -14.04 3.32
CA VAL A 445 -28.95 -13.81 3.96
C VAL A 445 -28.74 -13.07 5.28
N ASN A 446 -29.47 -11.97 5.49
CA ASN A 446 -29.42 -11.25 6.76
C ASN A 446 -30.43 -11.80 7.77
N GLY A 447 -30.25 -11.38 9.04
CA GLY A 447 -31.11 -11.84 10.14
C GLY A 447 -32.60 -11.54 9.95
N SER A 448 -32.98 -10.46 9.27
CA SER A 448 -34.38 -10.12 9.01
C SER A 448 -35.04 -11.08 8.01
N GLN A 449 -34.30 -11.49 6.98
CA GLN A 449 -34.76 -12.48 6.01
C GLN A 449 -34.93 -13.86 6.67
N LEU A 450 -33.95 -14.27 7.48
CA LEU A 450 -34.06 -15.52 8.25
C LEU A 450 -35.21 -15.47 9.27
N TYR A 451 -35.38 -14.32 9.96
CA TYR A 451 -36.51 -14.12 10.86
C TYR A 451 -37.85 -14.26 10.12
N GLN A 452 -37.98 -13.63 8.94
CA GLN A 452 -39.20 -13.75 8.14
C GLN A 452 -39.42 -15.18 7.64
N ALA A 453 -38.37 -15.85 7.17
CA ALA A 453 -38.46 -17.25 6.79
C ALA A 453 -38.92 -18.14 7.95
N TYR A 454 -38.32 -17.95 9.16
CA TYR A 454 -38.71 -18.68 10.37
C TYR A 454 -40.12 -18.33 10.83
N TYR A 455 -40.50 -17.04 10.84
CA TYR A 455 -41.82 -16.56 11.25
C TYR A 455 -42.92 -17.06 10.30
N ASN A 456 -42.62 -17.10 8.99
CA ASN A 456 -43.56 -17.56 7.96
C ASN A 456 -43.53 -19.09 7.76
N ALA A 457 -42.58 -19.79 8.36
CA ALA A 457 -42.57 -21.25 8.39
C ALA A 457 -43.73 -21.75 9.27
N GLY A 458 -44.65 -22.44 8.66
CA GLY A 458 -45.88 -22.91 9.34
C GLY A 458 -47.12 -22.74 8.47
N PHE A 459 -48.28 -23.03 9.05
CA PHE A 459 -49.57 -22.94 8.36
C PHE A 459 -50.64 -22.32 9.26
N ASN A 460 -51.64 -21.73 8.66
CA ASN A 460 -52.76 -21.13 9.35
C ASN A 460 -53.89 -22.15 9.46
N ILE A 461 -54.45 -22.29 10.68
CA ILE A 461 -55.68 -23.04 10.93
C ILE A 461 -56.84 -22.09 10.79
N GLN A 462 -57.81 -22.47 9.97
CA GLN A 462 -59.04 -21.72 9.75
C GLN A 462 -60.25 -22.56 10.19
N ASN A 463 -61.18 -21.93 10.86
CA ASN A 463 -62.46 -22.49 11.13
C ASN A 463 -63.51 -21.81 10.22
N ASN A 464 -64.06 -22.57 9.26
CA ASN A 464 -65.05 -22.07 8.30
C ASN A 464 -64.59 -20.78 7.60
N GLY A 465 -63.35 -20.77 7.10
CA GLY A 465 -62.78 -19.62 6.40
C GLY A 465 -62.30 -18.47 7.29
N LYS A 466 -62.53 -18.57 8.61
CA LYS A 466 -62.01 -17.58 9.57
C LYS A 466 -60.70 -18.07 10.17
N GLU A 467 -59.66 -17.30 10.01
CA GLU A 467 -58.38 -17.59 10.65
C GLU A 467 -58.52 -17.56 12.17
N THR A 468 -58.14 -18.64 12.81
CA THR A 468 -58.23 -18.82 14.25
C THR A 468 -56.89 -18.96 14.94
N SER A 469 -55.89 -19.50 14.23
CA SER A 469 -54.58 -19.70 14.80
C SER A 469 -53.55 -19.93 13.71
N ARG A 470 -52.32 -19.46 13.95
CA ARG A 470 -51.14 -19.81 13.19
C ARG A 470 -50.31 -20.85 13.93
N ILE A 471 -49.96 -21.91 13.26
CA ILE A 471 -49.10 -22.98 13.80
C ILE A 471 -47.70 -22.84 13.18
N ASN A 472 -46.72 -22.57 14.03
CA ASN A 472 -45.30 -22.50 13.62
C ASN A 472 -44.71 -23.92 13.54
N THR A 473 -43.51 -24.05 13.04
CA THR A 473 -42.80 -25.34 12.88
C THR A 473 -42.66 -26.16 14.16
N HIS A 474 -42.73 -25.54 15.33
CA HIS A 474 -42.75 -26.22 16.65
C HIS A 474 -44.11 -26.13 17.36
N GLY A 475 -45.09 -25.61 16.68
CA GLY A 475 -46.45 -25.53 17.23
C GLY A 475 -47.12 -26.90 17.28
N LYS A 476 -48.17 -26.99 18.10
CA LYS A 476 -48.97 -28.21 18.25
C LYS A 476 -50.35 -27.97 17.72
N VAL A 477 -50.84 -28.90 16.92
CA VAL A 477 -52.26 -29.01 16.57
C VAL A 477 -52.88 -30.01 17.52
N ASN A 478 -53.88 -29.56 18.28
CA ASN A 478 -54.63 -30.43 19.18
C ASN A 478 -55.97 -30.76 18.55
N PHE A 479 -56.14 -32.02 18.22
CA PHE A 479 -57.41 -32.55 17.73
C PHE A 479 -58.20 -33.03 18.94
N VAL A 480 -59.38 -32.46 19.15
CA VAL A 480 -60.22 -32.70 20.36
C VAL A 480 -61.42 -33.48 19.94
N ASP A 481 -61.84 -34.42 20.84
CA ASP A 481 -63.09 -35.17 20.68
C ASP A 481 -64.25 -34.20 20.64
N GLY A 482 -65.17 -34.37 19.71
CA GLY A 482 -66.48 -33.72 19.68
C GLY A 482 -67.50 -34.58 20.32
N GLU A 483 -68.76 -34.04 20.47
CA GLU A 483 -69.86 -34.73 21.10
C GLU A 483 -70.14 -36.12 20.50
N ASN A 484 -70.04 -36.22 19.18
CA ASN A 484 -70.31 -37.45 18.47
C ASN A 484 -69.08 -38.01 17.67
N THR A 485 -67.91 -37.47 17.94
CA THR A 485 -66.68 -37.93 17.29
C THR A 485 -65.61 -38.22 18.30
N LYS A 486 -64.84 -39.24 18.06
CA LYS A 486 -63.59 -39.52 18.78
C LYS A 486 -62.43 -39.44 17.88
N VAL A 487 -61.49 -38.57 18.22
CA VAL A 487 -60.24 -38.42 17.47
C VAL A 487 -59.17 -39.28 18.13
N VAL A 488 -58.50 -40.09 17.32
CA VAL A 488 -57.32 -40.85 17.77
C VAL A 488 -56.15 -40.42 16.88
N VAL A 489 -55.11 -39.93 17.53
CA VAL A 489 -53.83 -39.58 16.87
C VAL A 489 -52.83 -40.67 17.22
N GLU A 490 -52.40 -41.43 16.26
CA GLU A 490 -51.36 -42.46 16.43
C GLU A 490 -50.02 -41.86 15.94
N ASP A 491 -48.97 -41.99 16.79
CA ASP A 491 -47.63 -41.52 16.50
C ASP A 491 -46.92 -42.49 15.54
N GLY A 492 -46.18 -41.92 14.59
CA GLY A 492 -45.36 -42.67 13.64
C GLY A 492 -44.18 -41.82 13.19
N ASP A 493 -43.10 -42.44 12.73
CA ASP A 493 -41.92 -41.74 12.21
C ASP A 493 -42.30 -40.75 11.10
N ASN A 494 -42.20 -39.45 11.41
CA ASN A 494 -42.56 -38.32 10.55
C ASN A 494 -44.00 -38.34 9.97
N ALA A 495 -44.88 -39.07 10.57
CA ALA A 495 -46.29 -39.12 10.17
C ALA A 495 -47.20 -39.27 11.39
N ALA A 496 -48.33 -38.62 11.40
CA ALA A 496 -49.39 -38.86 12.40
C ALA A 496 -50.62 -39.39 11.66
N LYS A 497 -51.14 -40.54 12.11
CA LYS A 497 -52.38 -41.06 11.61
C LYS A 497 -53.52 -40.52 12.45
N ILE A 498 -54.43 -39.76 11.83
CA ILE A 498 -55.60 -39.20 12.51
C ILE A 498 -56.83 -40.02 12.09
N THR A 499 -57.40 -40.64 13.05
CA THR A 499 -58.66 -41.40 12.86
C THR A 499 -59.79 -40.66 13.55
N VAL A 500 -60.79 -40.30 12.80
CA VAL A 500 -62.03 -39.71 13.36
C VAL A 500 -63.10 -40.77 13.31
N ASN A 501 -63.55 -41.20 14.49
CA ASN A 501 -64.60 -42.19 14.64
C ASN A 501 -65.90 -41.47 14.93
N ALA A 502 -66.90 -41.63 14.13
CA ALA A 502 -68.21 -41.17 14.39
C ALA A 502 -68.90 -42.12 15.37
N LYS A 503 -69.55 -41.59 16.42
CA LYS A 503 -70.31 -42.37 17.40
C LYS A 503 -71.72 -42.67 16.94
N ASP A 504 -72.27 -41.94 16.03
CA ASP A 504 -73.61 -42.13 15.50
C ASP A 504 -73.58 -42.61 14.06
N THR A 505 -74.28 -43.69 13.80
CA THR A 505 -74.30 -44.37 12.49
C THR A 505 -75.59 -44.11 11.73
N SER A 506 -76.42 -43.15 12.16
CA SER A 506 -77.67 -42.83 11.46
C SER A 506 -77.51 -42.06 10.18
N ALA A 507 -76.30 -41.65 9.88
CA ALA A 507 -75.95 -41.01 8.57
C ALA A 507 -75.28 -42.03 7.63
N SER A 508 -75.72 -42.11 6.42
CA SER A 508 -74.98 -42.81 5.39
C SER A 508 -73.67 -42.07 5.12
N VAL A 509 -72.59 -42.76 5.28
CA VAL A 509 -71.29 -42.20 5.03
C VAL A 509 -70.76 -42.80 3.71
N GLU A 510 -70.70 -42.01 2.68
CA GLU A 510 -70.07 -42.40 1.42
C GLU A 510 -68.69 -41.76 1.31
N ALA A 511 -67.73 -42.49 0.80
CA ALA A 511 -66.42 -41.95 0.51
C ALA A 511 -66.54 -41.03 -0.70
N GLY A 512 -66.47 -39.72 -0.48
CA GLY A 512 -66.56 -38.70 -1.53
C GLY A 512 -65.30 -38.59 -2.42
N SER A 513 -64.24 -39.36 -2.15
CA SER A 513 -63.01 -39.42 -2.95
C SER A 513 -62.22 -40.70 -2.67
N ASP A 514 -61.32 -41.05 -3.57
CA ASP A 514 -60.38 -42.17 -3.40
C ASP A 514 -59.41 -42.01 -2.23
N ALA A 515 -59.47 -40.86 -1.56
CA ALA A 515 -58.59 -40.55 -0.43
C ALA A 515 -59.05 -41.21 0.88
N ILE A 516 -60.29 -41.62 0.96
CA ILE A 516 -60.90 -42.14 2.17
C ILE A 516 -61.53 -43.52 1.90
N THR A 517 -61.35 -44.43 2.82
CA THR A 517 -62.01 -45.71 2.80
C THR A 517 -62.98 -45.76 3.99
N VAL A 518 -64.22 -46.02 3.69
CA VAL A 518 -65.28 -46.26 4.70
C VAL A 518 -65.58 -47.74 4.77
N THR A 519 -65.39 -48.33 5.93
CA THR A 519 -65.76 -49.73 6.15
C THR A 519 -66.84 -49.82 7.23
N VAL A 520 -67.86 -50.61 6.92
CA VAL A 520 -68.93 -50.89 7.95
C VAL A 520 -68.35 -51.85 9.00
N GLY A 521 -68.22 -51.39 10.22
CA GLY A 521 -67.64 -52.15 11.35
C GLY A 521 -68.63 -53.00 12.13
N GLY A 522 -69.86 -53.07 11.69
CA GLY A 522 -70.92 -53.82 12.32
C GLY A 522 -71.96 -52.94 12.98
N GLU A 523 -73.11 -53.50 13.20
CA GLU A 523 -74.22 -52.82 13.90
C GLU A 523 -74.17 -53.10 15.41
N THR A 524 -74.21 -52.04 16.18
CA THR A 524 -74.38 -52.14 17.64
C THR A 524 -75.77 -51.60 18.04
N THR A 525 -76.54 -52.43 18.68
CA THR A 525 -77.82 -52.00 19.16
C THR A 525 -77.66 -51.55 20.62
N LYS A 526 -77.85 -50.25 20.85
CA LYS A 526 -77.95 -49.70 22.24
C LYS A 526 -79.39 -49.57 22.61
N LYS A 527 -79.72 -50.14 23.78
CA LYS A 527 -80.97 -49.90 24.42
C LYS A 527 -80.75 -48.85 25.51
N ASP A 528 -81.38 -47.72 25.35
CA ASP A 528 -81.39 -46.67 26.38
C ASP A 528 -82.86 -46.36 26.68
N GLY A 529 -83.30 -46.88 27.75
CA GLY A 529 -84.68 -46.77 28.18
C GLY A 529 -85.71 -47.42 27.22
N LEU A 530 -86.60 -46.64 26.62
CA LEU A 530 -87.67 -47.05 25.72
C LEU A 530 -87.30 -46.99 24.22
N SER A 531 -86.12 -46.57 23.87
CA SER A 531 -85.65 -46.50 22.46
C SER A 531 -84.64 -47.59 22.17
N VAL A 532 -84.92 -48.36 21.14
CA VAL A 532 -83.91 -49.25 20.54
C VAL A 532 -83.33 -48.54 19.33
N THR A 533 -82.11 -48.06 19.46
CA THR A 533 -81.42 -47.45 18.33
C THR A 533 -80.37 -48.42 17.86
N THR A 534 -80.46 -48.84 16.58
CA THR A 534 -79.44 -49.59 15.96
C THR A 534 -78.46 -48.59 15.34
N VAL A 535 -77.26 -48.62 15.82
CA VAL A 535 -76.20 -47.72 15.34
C VAL A 535 -75.29 -48.53 14.46
N THR A 536 -75.22 -48.13 13.23
CA THR A 536 -74.21 -48.70 12.28
C THR A 536 -72.90 -48.07 12.56
N ASN A 537 -71.93 -48.84 12.95
CA ASN A 537 -70.57 -48.35 13.13
C ASN A 537 -69.87 -48.29 11.79
N TYR A 538 -69.37 -47.12 11.47
CA TYR A 538 -68.51 -46.92 10.29
C TYR A 538 -67.09 -46.66 10.72
N LYS A 539 -66.13 -47.36 10.16
CA LYS A 539 -64.73 -47.05 10.32
C LYS A 539 -64.33 -46.26 9.08
N VAL A 540 -64.04 -45.00 9.30
CA VAL A 540 -63.54 -44.10 8.27
C VAL A 540 -62.03 -44.01 8.46
N ASP A 541 -61.29 -44.35 7.44
CA ASP A 541 -59.84 -44.32 7.43
C ASP A 541 -59.36 -43.74 6.12
N LEU A 542 -58.18 -43.23 6.10
CA LEU A 542 -57.55 -42.83 4.83
C LEU A 542 -57.36 -44.05 3.94
N SER A 543 -57.57 -43.89 2.64
CA SER A 543 -57.29 -44.97 1.67
C SER A 543 -55.81 -45.36 1.76
N GLN A 544 -55.49 -46.60 1.38
CA GLN A 544 -54.11 -47.07 1.37
C GLN A 544 -53.22 -46.16 0.52
N LYS A 545 -53.76 -45.69 -0.60
CA LYS A 545 -53.06 -44.70 -1.47
C LYS A 545 -52.75 -43.43 -0.72
N THR A 546 -53.68 -42.87 0.02
CA THR A 546 -53.45 -41.63 0.80
C THR A 546 -52.51 -41.87 1.98
N LYS A 547 -52.59 -43.04 2.63
CA LYS A 547 -51.62 -43.42 3.68
C LYS A 547 -50.21 -43.56 3.12
N ASP A 548 -50.07 -44.09 1.92
CA ASP A 548 -48.78 -44.23 1.26
C ASP A 548 -48.24 -42.87 0.77
N GLU A 549 -49.14 -41.99 0.32
CA GLU A 549 -48.80 -40.58 0.02
C GLU A 549 -48.38 -39.80 1.27
N ILE A 550 -49.09 -39.95 2.36
CA ILE A 550 -48.72 -39.33 3.67
C ILE A 550 -47.44 -39.94 4.25
N LYS A 551 -47.25 -41.28 4.10
CA LYS A 551 -46.07 -41.99 4.56
C LYS A 551 -44.82 -41.60 3.73
N ASN A 552 -45.03 -41.31 2.45
CA ASN A 552 -44.02 -40.84 1.53
C ASN A 552 -43.75 -39.34 1.68
N ALA A 553 -44.61 -38.61 2.42
CA ALA A 553 -44.53 -37.19 2.66
C ALA A 553 -43.64 -36.80 3.89
N GLY A 554 -42.58 -37.56 4.19
CA GLY A 554 -41.62 -37.23 5.27
C GLY A 554 -40.64 -36.16 4.89
N GLY A 555 -40.96 -34.91 5.04
CA GLY A 555 -40.05 -33.80 4.77
C GLY A 555 -40.74 -32.45 4.98
N ARG A 556 -39.95 -31.42 5.13
CA ARG A 556 -40.43 -30.06 5.45
C ARG A 556 -40.95 -29.33 4.23
N GLY A 557 -42.10 -29.70 3.74
CA GLY A 557 -42.75 -28.99 2.65
C GLY A 557 -44.19 -29.50 2.52
N PHE A 558 -45.02 -28.82 1.81
CA PHE A 558 -46.38 -29.18 1.57
C PHE A 558 -46.85 -28.78 0.17
N ASN A 559 -47.66 -29.63 -0.41
CA ASN A 559 -48.40 -29.27 -1.61
C ASN A 559 -49.69 -28.55 -1.21
N VAL A 560 -49.99 -27.46 -1.88
CA VAL A 560 -51.22 -26.71 -1.64
C VAL A 560 -52.23 -27.07 -2.70
N THR A 561 -53.38 -27.50 -2.23
CA THR A 561 -54.55 -27.73 -3.11
C THR A 561 -55.76 -27.00 -2.53
N ALA A 562 -56.68 -26.68 -3.40
CA ALA A 562 -57.95 -26.09 -2.98
C ALA A 562 -59.10 -27.07 -3.26
N SER A 563 -60.00 -27.22 -2.29
CA SER A 563 -61.24 -27.97 -2.45
C SER A 563 -62.45 -27.09 -2.03
N ALA A 564 -63.62 -27.54 -2.28
CA ALA A 564 -64.84 -26.86 -1.82
C ALA A 564 -65.78 -27.84 -1.19
N SER A 565 -66.13 -27.56 0.06
CA SER A 565 -67.26 -28.23 0.76
C SER A 565 -68.55 -27.45 0.58
N GLU A 566 -68.54 -26.13 0.71
CA GLU A 566 -69.73 -25.27 0.54
C GLU A 566 -69.45 -24.02 -0.34
N GLY A 567 -68.23 -23.80 -0.78
CA GLY A 567 -67.80 -22.64 -1.56
C GLY A 567 -67.52 -22.98 -3.00
N THR A 568 -66.77 -22.15 -3.67
CA THR A 568 -66.33 -22.34 -5.08
C THR A 568 -64.82 -22.41 -5.15
N VAL A 569 -64.31 -23.40 -5.88
CA VAL A 569 -62.89 -23.51 -6.22
C VAL A 569 -62.69 -23.27 -7.70
N VAL A 570 -61.76 -22.43 -8.06
CA VAL A 570 -61.29 -22.26 -9.42
C VAL A 570 -59.84 -22.71 -9.43
N ASN A 571 -59.61 -23.87 -10.04
CA ASN A 571 -58.25 -24.38 -10.22
C ASN A 571 -57.75 -24.03 -11.63
N GLU A 572 -56.84 -23.11 -11.73
CA GLU A 572 -56.09 -22.85 -12.98
C GLU A 572 -54.92 -23.86 -13.15
N VAL A 573 -54.52 -24.48 -12.03
CA VAL A 573 -53.63 -25.64 -11.97
C VAL A 573 -54.19 -26.63 -10.96
N THR A 574 -54.12 -27.90 -11.31
CA THR A 574 -54.72 -28.99 -10.47
C THR A 574 -53.93 -29.20 -9.18
N GLU A 575 -52.65 -28.93 -9.18
CA GLU A 575 -51.78 -29.08 -8.03
C GLU A 575 -50.51 -28.26 -8.27
N GLU A 576 -50.13 -27.47 -7.31
CA GLU A 576 -48.88 -26.70 -7.34
C GLU A 576 -48.01 -27.11 -6.17
N THR A 577 -46.77 -27.47 -6.52
CA THR A 577 -45.77 -27.78 -5.51
C THR A 577 -44.99 -26.51 -5.17
N VAL A 578 -45.17 -26.07 -3.96
CA VAL A 578 -44.34 -24.96 -3.44
C VAL A 578 -42.98 -25.51 -3.04
N GLN A 579 -41.98 -25.15 -3.87
CA GLN A 579 -40.60 -25.55 -3.54
C GLN A 579 -40.05 -24.69 -2.41
N SER A 580 -39.85 -25.31 -1.26
CA SER A 580 -38.94 -24.78 -0.24
C SER A 580 -37.57 -25.44 -0.43
N THR A 581 -36.52 -24.80 0.00
CA THR A 581 -35.15 -25.37 0.00
C THR A 581 -35.01 -26.60 0.93
N ALA A 582 -36.08 -27.07 1.48
CA ALA A 582 -36.16 -28.25 2.33
C ALA A 582 -36.81 -29.44 1.58
N THR A 583 -36.43 -30.58 1.93
CA THR A 583 -36.36 -31.82 1.19
C THR A 583 -37.65 -32.56 0.89
N LYS A 584 -38.79 -32.14 1.34
CA LYS A 584 -40.07 -32.78 1.03
C LYS A 584 -41.26 -31.92 1.37
N MET A 585 -42.30 -32.05 0.56
CA MET A 585 -43.50 -31.23 0.67
C MET A 585 -44.72 -32.05 1.04
N ASP A 586 -45.40 -31.65 2.11
CA ASP A 586 -46.73 -32.17 2.44
C ASP A 586 -47.82 -31.44 1.65
N LYS A 587 -48.93 -32.09 1.43
CA LYS A 587 -50.06 -31.51 0.73
C LYS A 587 -50.94 -30.75 1.72
N LEU A 588 -51.03 -29.42 1.57
CA LEU A 588 -52.04 -28.62 2.23
C LEU A 588 -53.25 -28.45 1.31
N THR A 589 -54.37 -28.98 1.73
CA THR A 589 -55.63 -28.75 1.02
C THR A 589 -56.42 -27.69 1.79
N LEU A 590 -56.70 -26.59 1.15
CA LEU A 590 -57.58 -25.57 1.70
C LEU A 590 -58.98 -25.76 1.11
N ASP A 591 -59.96 -25.82 1.97
CA ASP A 591 -61.36 -26.02 1.57
C ASP A 591 -62.15 -24.72 1.56
N ALA A 592 -62.85 -24.46 0.47
CA ALA A 592 -63.68 -23.27 0.37
C ALA A 592 -64.99 -23.53 1.07
N GLY A 593 -65.13 -23.05 2.30
CA GLY A 593 -66.42 -23.03 3.00
C GLY A 593 -67.38 -22.03 2.37
N LYS A 594 -68.56 -21.92 2.98
CA LYS A 594 -69.66 -21.09 2.47
C LYS A 594 -69.22 -19.63 2.19
N ASN A 595 -69.57 -19.16 1.01
CA ASN A 595 -69.22 -17.82 0.49
C ASN A 595 -67.73 -17.55 0.29
N ILE A 596 -66.93 -18.59 0.18
CA ILE A 596 -65.50 -18.46 -0.15
C ILE A 596 -65.25 -18.95 -1.55
N LYS A 597 -64.47 -18.18 -2.31
CA LYS A 597 -63.91 -18.61 -3.61
C LYS A 597 -62.40 -18.69 -3.45
N LEU A 598 -61.86 -19.89 -3.62
CA LEU A 598 -60.43 -20.14 -3.68
C LEU A 598 -60.01 -20.21 -5.14
N THR A 599 -58.95 -19.53 -5.46
CA THR A 599 -58.32 -19.59 -6.79
C THR A 599 -56.87 -20.03 -6.65
N HIS A 600 -56.57 -21.18 -7.27
CA HIS A 600 -55.21 -21.70 -7.30
C HIS A 600 -54.60 -21.45 -8.68
N LYS A 601 -53.58 -20.61 -8.74
CA LYS A 601 -52.85 -20.24 -9.97
C LYS A 601 -51.41 -20.64 -9.85
N LYS A 602 -50.80 -20.99 -10.97
CA LYS A 602 -49.36 -21.30 -11.03
C LYS A 602 -48.52 -20.09 -10.61
N GLY A 603 -47.55 -20.30 -9.69
CA GLY A 603 -46.69 -19.26 -9.15
C GLY A 603 -47.33 -18.39 -8.05
N LYS A 604 -48.57 -18.63 -7.70
CA LYS A 604 -49.24 -17.96 -6.57
C LYS A 604 -50.06 -18.99 -5.80
N VAL A 605 -49.65 -19.28 -4.62
CA VAL A 605 -50.12 -20.49 -3.90
C VAL A 605 -51.60 -20.49 -3.67
N LEU A 606 -52.19 -19.39 -3.35
CA LEU A 606 -53.67 -19.27 -3.25
C LEU A 606 -54.10 -17.79 -3.25
N SER A 607 -55.19 -17.49 -3.95
CA SER A 607 -55.95 -16.28 -3.69
C SER A 607 -57.31 -16.64 -3.12
N VAL A 608 -57.66 -15.99 -2.03
CA VAL A 608 -58.95 -16.18 -1.31
C VAL A 608 -59.82 -14.98 -1.62
N GLN A 609 -60.98 -15.21 -2.25
CA GLN A 609 -62.00 -14.18 -2.43
C GLN A 609 -63.24 -14.52 -1.64
N TYR A 610 -63.68 -13.58 -0.86
CA TYR A 610 -64.98 -13.72 -0.18
C TYR A 610 -66.12 -13.37 -1.14
N LEU A 611 -67.01 -14.31 -1.42
CA LEU A 611 -68.18 -14.08 -2.27
C LEU A 611 -69.33 -13.51 -1.42
N ILE A 612 -69.50 -12.20 -1.47
CA ILE A 612 -70.66 -11.55 -0.85
C ILE A 612 -71.88 -11.83 -1.76
N HIS A 613 -72.70 -12.75 -1.37
CA HIS A 613 -74.01 -12.86 -2.03
C HIS A 613 -74.82 -11.63 -1.66
N GLN A 614 -75.31 -10.91 -2.65
CA GLN A 614 -76.24 -9.81 -2.51
C GLN A 614 -77.56 -10.28 -1.91
N HIS A 615 -77.67 -10.40 -0.60
CA HIS A 615 -78.92 -10.36 0.10
C HIS A 615 -78.72 -9.73 1.47
N LEU A 616 -78.29 -8.51 1.45
CA LEU A 616 -78.55 -7.56 2.52
C LEU A 616 -79.32 -6.40 1.93
N GLN A 617 -80.64 -6.41 2.18
CA GLN A 617 -81.40 -5.18 2.13
C GLN A 617 -80.80 -4.24 3.15
N MET A 618 -79.93 -3.34 2.70
CA MET A 618 -79.50 -2.25 3.56
C MET A 618 -80.58 -1.23 3.63
N SER A 619 -81.23 -1.13 4.80
CA SER A 619 -81.97 0.05 5.19
C SER A 619 -80.96 1.22 5.25
N GLN A 620 -81.32 2.28 4.59
CA GLN A 620 -80.58 3.52 4.38
C GLN A 620 -80.03 4.10 5.69
N GLN A 621 -78.73 4.02 5.86
CA GLN A 621 -77.98 5.00 6.64
C GLN A 621 -76.57 5.16 6.05
N PRO A 622 -76.13 6.32 5.56
CA PRO A 622 -74.93 6.48 4.74
C PRO A 622 -73.60 6.50 5.54
N VAL A 623 -73.63 6.36 6.85
CA VAL A 623 -72.41 6.47 7.66
C VAL A 623 -71.75 5.10 7.95
N ILE A 624 -72.51 4.02 7.85
CA ILE A 624 -71.99 2.67 8.14
C ILE A 624 -71.37 2.02 6.89
N SER A 625 -71.80 2.45 5.70
CA SER A 625 -71.28 1.90 4.44
C SER A 625 -69.79 2.26 4.18
N THR A 626 -69.35 3.42 4.66
CA THR A 626 -67.97 3.88 4.42
C THR A 626 -66.98 3.21 5.38
N LEU A 627 -67.38 2.91 6.61
CA LEU A 627 -66.50 2.19 7.56
C LEU A 627 -66.37 0.70 7.24
N VAL A 628 -67.45 0.08 6.78
CA VAL A 628 -67.42 -1.32 6.32
C VAL A 628 -66.65 -1.47 5.03
N ALA A 629 -66.75 -0.49 4.10
CA ALA A 629 -65.96 -0.49 2.88
C ALA A 629 -64.44 -0.24 3.14
N LEU A 630 -64.11 0.62 4.12
CA LEU A 630 -62.69 0.83 4.50
C LEU A 630 -62.11 -0.37 5.26
N SER A 631 -62.88 -1.00 6.13
CA SER A 631 -62.42 -2.21 6.85
C SER A 631 -62.27 -3.40 5.92
N MET A 632 -63.17 -3.55 4.92
CA MET A 632 -63.06 -4.62 3.93
C MET A 632 -61.94 -4.35 2.92
N HIS A 633 -61.69 -3.10 2.54
CA HIS A 633 -60.53 -2.79 1.68
C HIS A 633 -59.20 -3.03 2.41
N MET A 634 -59.10 -2.73 3.68
CA MET A 634 -57.90 -2.97 4.45
C MET A 634 -57.65 -4.47 4.71
N VAL A 635 -58.70 -5.26 4.89
CA VAL A 635 -58.57 -6.71 5.03
C VAL A 635 -58.30 -7.39 3.67
N VAL A 636 -58.89 -6.90 2.58
CA VAL A 636 -58.64 -7.43 1.21
C VAL A 636 -57.22 -7.11 0.75
N TRP A 637 -56.63 -5.96 1.12
CA TRP A 637 -55.25 -5.63 0.77
C TRP A 637 -54.19 -6.41 1.55
N MET A 638 -54.51 -6.91 2.74
CA MET A 638 -53.61 -7.74 3.54
C MET A 638 -53.49 -9.19 3.07
N PHE A 639 -54.39 -9.63 2.18
CA PHE A 639 -54.44 -11.05 1.75
C PHE A 639 -54.39 -11.25 0.24
N THR A 640 -54.12 -10.23 -0.55
CA THR A 640 -54.27 -10.34 -2.00
C THR A 640 -53.12 -11.01 -2.73
N THR A 641 -51.99 -11.21 -2.11
CA THR A 641 -50.94 -11.98 -2.81
C THR A 641 -49.91 -12.49 -1.80
N ILE A 642 -49.93 -13.78 -1.53
CA ILE A 642 -48.73 -14.47 -1.03
C ILE A 642 -47.97 -14.85 -2.28
N GLU A 643 -46.97 -14.06 -2.69
CA GLU A 643 -45.97 -14.47 -3.64
C GLU A 643 -44.95 -15.35 -2.89
N LEU A 644 -44.83 -16.58 -3.31
CA LEU A 644 -43.79 -17.51 -2.86
C LEU A 644 -42.52 -17.29 -3.67
#